data_09262f38f1ff8c83295aae53d6d82937
#
_entry.id   09262f38f1ff8c83295aae53d6d82937
#
_cell.length_a   1.000
_cell.length_b   1.000
_cell.length_c   1.000
_cell.angle_alpha   90.00
_cell.angle_beta   90.00
_cell.angle_gamma   90.00
#
_symmetry.space_group_name_H-M   'P 1'
#
loop_
_entity.id
_entity.type
_entity.pdbx_description
1 polymer ?
#
loop_
_entity_poly.entity_id
_entity_poly.type
_entity_poly.pdbx_seq_one_letter_code
_entity_poly.pdbx_strand_id
1 'polypeptide(L)'
;MARVSHKRVKQLLNEKRSKISDKQFFTSRILAGHYEDVAAAQSKRYRYDRRVHVNIYWNPNDNNAASTNNTSIVINAGHPWVTKIRGRMDRYEMVSGLFAHELGHVLYTDFLAKQTYMNYLSKYKWYPAPPDLKTSQEAANERDFWEYVKLDQRNLDFAMQIASFISNVLEDGYVENRILSEFPGVLGYNLSVMRDHQFKEMYTVTQLIEREDDGSSHIFQSILQILLSYALYGEIKYDDTPLTDERIQTVFKLIPYLDESITTTSAKRRWQIVSLIMVRCWSHIEDYIELCKKHQEDAASAGSSSSAGEVLSGLLQVIAGASAEGIGSGKPVKGSEAIKSPAAHASARAHTQALARQNGSGAADDKSDESGDSEENADESGAGSAEENESEETPGSDQTDSGDDFGAEEVGSPLDASGGASEKQETTNKEGGRIPLHQTDSVSAPVGGATEYDDDYKRELNENAASDIERMLDQMAEKAAFKQMETERLKELNEAAQSISYGDIHSGVDIRVHRIAEVDEQLQDQYHSISGPLLDISRQLQRSLVQKLKDQQRGGKQTGLVMGRRLDAHALCRNDGKVFYKNNLPNEIPKISVGLLLDESGSMCCGDRSTYARAAAIILYDFCQNLNIPIMVYGHSTGRGSGVDLYSYAEFDSIDRDDKYRLMDIAARNSNRDGAALRYVAEQLAKRTEEVRLLILVSDGQPAASGYSGTAAEEDLRGIKQEYKRKGILFVAAAIGEDKQNIERIYGDSYLDITDLNQLPVKLTAVIKRFLK
;
A
#
# COMPACT_ATOMS: atom_id res chain seq x y z
N MET A 1 14.00 -35.47 -2.24
CA MET A 1 14.21 -34.07 -2.71
C MET A 1 15.38 -33.50 -1.95
N ALA A 2 16.31 -32.83 -2.63
CA ALA A 2 17.43 -32.22 -1.94
C ALA A 2 16.91 -31.00 -1.15
N ARG A 3 17.13 -30.99 0.17
CA ARG A 3 16.89 -29.80 1.00
C ARG A 3 17.64 -28.61 0.39
N VAL A 4 16.96 -27.52 0.06
CA VAL A 4 17.60 -26.32 -0.44
C VAL A 4 18.59 -25.85 0.62
N SER A 5 19.88 -25.83 0.27
CA SER A 5 20.93 -25.45 1.21
C SER A 5 20.79 -23.96 1.56
N HIS A 6 20.80 -23.63 2.85
CA HIS A 6 20.81 -22.26 3.35
C HIS A 6 21.88 -21.39 2.66
N LYS A 7 23.04 -21.99 2.33
CA LYS A 7 24.12 -21.32 1.60
C LYS A 7 23.68 -20.89 0.19
N ARG A 8 22.91 -21.74 -0.52
CA ARG A 8 22.37 -21.43 -1.85
C ARG A 8 21.34 -20.30 -1.81
N VAL A 9 20.45 -20.33 -0.82
CA VAL A 9 19.46 -19.26 -0.60
C VAL A 9 20.18 -17.92 -0.38
N LYS A 10 21.15 -17.88 0.52
CA LYS A 10 21.92 -16.66 0.80
C LYS A 10 22.69 -16.15 -0.42
N GLN A 11 23.27 -17.04 -1.23
CA GLN A 11 23.94 -16.65 -2.47
C GLN A 11 22.96 -16.06 -3.48
N LEU A 12 21.79 -16.69 -3.63
CA LEU A 12 20.75 -16.23 -4.55
C LEU A 12 20.20 -14.86 -4.12
N LEU A 13 19.97 -14.66 -2.83
CA LEU A 13 19.53 -13.38 -2.26
C LEU A 13 20.54 -12.26 -2.57
N ASN A 14 21.82 -12.50 -2.32
CA ASN A 14 22.87 -11.51 -2.60
C ASN A 14 22.96 -11.19 -4.11
N GLU A 15 22.85 -12.21 -4.96
CA GLU A 15 22.83 -12.04 -6.41
C GLU A 15 21.61 -11.23 -6.88
N LYS A 16 20.42 -11.51 -6.34
CA LYS A 16 19.21 -10.77 -6.70
C LYS A 16 19.29 -9.32 -6.21
N ARG A 17 19.73 -9.10 -4.96
CA ARG A 17 19.91 -7.76 -4.40
C ARG A 17 20.82 -6.88 -5.25
N SER A 18 21.97 -7.42 -5.72
CA SER A 18 22.93 -6.69 -6.55
C SER A 18 22.40 -6.33 -7.94
N LYS A 19 21.39 -7.03 -8.43
CA LYS A 19 20.77 -6.82 -9.76
C LYS A 19 19.58 -5.86 -9.75
N ILE A 20 19.09 -5.43 -8.58
CA ILE A 20 17.96 -4.51 -8.49
C ILE A 20 18.41 -3.12 -8.96
N SER A 21 17.89 -2.68 -10.10
CA SER A 21 18.11 -1.33 -10.63
C SER A 21 17.29 -0.28 -9.86
N ASP A 22 17.68 1.00 -9.96
CA ASP A 22 16.92 2.10 -9.34
C ASP A 22 15.50 2.16 -9.88
N LYS A 23 15.31 1.98 -11.19
CA LYS A 23 13.96 1.90 -11.77
C LYS A 23 13.11 0.82 -11.08
N GLN A 24 13.66 -0.40 -10.90
CA GLN A 24 12.93 -1.48 -10.23
C GLN A 24 12.65 -1.18 -8.76
N PHE A 25 13.59 -0.54 -8.06
CA PHE A 25 13.43 -0.16 -6.66
C PHE A 25 12.32 0.89 -6.52
N PHE A 26 12.40 2.00 -7.25
CA PHE A 26 11.45 3.09 -7.12
C PHE A 26 10.05 2.74 -7.62
N THR A 27 9.90 1.87 -8.63
CA THR A 27 8.58 1.41 -9.09
C THR A 27 8.08 0.16 -8.36
N SER A 28 8.72 -0.24 -7.27
CA SER A 28 8.32 -1.43 -6.52
C SER A 28 7.06 -1.17 -5.69
N ARG A 29 6.18 -2.18 -5.60
CA ARG A 29 5.02 -2.13 -4.72
C ARG A 29 5.42 -2.04 -3.23
N ILE A 30 6.64 -2.49 -2.89
CA ILE A 30 7.18 -2.41 -1.51
C ILE A 30 7.37 -0.96 -1.10
N LEU A 31 8.00 -0.14 -1.96
CA LEU A 31 8.17 1.28 -1.68
C LEU A 31 6.83 2.03 -1.69
N ALA A 32 5.96 1.75 -2.66
CA ALA A 32 4.62 2.33 -2.70
C ALA A 32 3.82 1.99 -1.44
N GLY A 33 3.85 0.72 -0.99
CA GLY A 33 3.22 0.27 0.25
C GLY A 33 3.77 0.96 1.49
N HIS A 34 5.08 1.18 1.57
CA HIS A 34 5.67 1.97 2.67
C HIS A 34 5.09 3.39 2.74
N TYR A 35 4.96 4.08 1.61
CA TYR A 35 4.34 5.40 1.60
C TYR A 35 2.84 5.38 1.89
N GLU A 36 2.13 4.34 1.47
CA GLU A 36 0.72 4.13 1.84
C GLU A 36 0.54 3.96 3.34
N ASP A 37 1.44 3.21 3.99
CA ASP A 37 1.44 3.02 5.45
C ASP A 37 1.71 4.33 6.17
N VAL A 38 2.68 5.14 5.70
CA VAL A 38 2.96 6.48 6.23
C VAL A 38 1.74 7.39 6.07
N ALA A 39 1.13 7.43 4.88
CA ALA A 39 -0.07 8.23 4.63
C ALA A 39 -1.25 7.80 5.52
N ALA A 40 -1.47 6.50 5.70
CA ALA A 40 -2.52 5.97 6.57
C ALA A 40 -2.30 6.35 8.04
N ALA A 41 -1.05 6.27 8.52
CA ALA A 41 -0.71 6.66 9.88
C ALA A 41 -0.98 8.13 10.16
N GLN A 42 -0.63 9.02 9.22
CA GLN A 42 -0.83 10.46 9.37
C GLN A 42 -2.30 10.86 9.19
N SER A 43 -3.02 10.23 8.27
CA SER A 43 -4.46 10.49 8.09
C SER A 43 -5.28 10.13 9.33
N LYS A 44 -4.94 9.04 10.03
CA LYS A 44 -5.57 8.65 11.31
C LYS A 44 -5.34 9.70 12.40
N ARG A 45 -4.15 10.29 12.47
CA ARG A 45 -3.83 11.35 13.42
C ARG A 45 -4.75 12.55 13.28
N TYR A 46 -5.15 12.87 12.04
CA TYR A 46 -6.06 13.97 11.72
C TYR A 46 -7.53 13.55 11.61
N ARG A 47 -7.88 12.34 12.08
CA ARG A 47 -9.25 11.77 12.01
C ARG A 47 -9.77 11.57 10.59
N TYR A 48 -8.92 11.53 9.60
CA TYR A 48 -9.26 11.13 8.24
C TYR A 48 -8.98 9.63 8.07
N ASP A 49 -10.00 8.81 8.14
CA ASP A 49 -9.87 7.38 7.82
C ASP A 49 -9.91 7.20 6.30
N ARG A 50 -8.88 7.70 5.63
CA ARG A 50 -8.74 7.60 4.18
C ARG A 50 -7.56 6.71 3.85
N ARG A 51 -7.80 5.68 3.07
CA ARG A 51 -6.74 4.94 2.41
C ARG A 51 -6.29 5.75 1.18
N VAL A 52 -5.09 6.27 1.23
CA VAL A 52 -4.45 6.95 0.11
C VAL A 52 -3.65 5.91 -0.65
N HIS A 53 -3.91 5.76 -1.95
CA HIS A 53 -3.12 4.89 -2.81
C HIS A 53 -1.93 5.64 -3.36
N VAL A 54 -0.74 5.02 -3.31
CA VAL A 54 0.48 5.59 -3.87
C VAL A 54 0.93 4.81 -5.09
N ASN A 55 1.05 5.51 -6.22
CA ASN A 55 1.54 4.95 -7.48
C ASN A 55 2.85 5.64 -7.87
N ILE A 56 3.91 4.87 -7.99
CA ILE A 56 5.22 5.38 -8.40
C ILE A 56 5.55 4.81 -9.78
N TYR A 57 5.71 5.67 -10.75
CA TYR A 57 6.08 5.29 -12.11
C TYR A 57 7.43 5.89 -12.52
N TRP A 58 7.93 5.48 -13.67
CA TRP A 58 9.22 5.92 -14.19
C TRP A 58 9.10 6.37 -15.64
N ASN A 59 8.98 7.65 -15.85
CA ASN A 59 8.94 8.24 -17.19
C ASN A 59 9.80 9.51 -17.25
N PRO A 60 11.01 9.46 -17.86
CA PRO A 60 11.89 10.63 -17.94
C PRO A 60 11.39 11.72 -18.92
N ASN A 61 10.40 11.40 -19.76
CA ASN A 61 9.85 12.34 -20.74
C ASN A 61 8.57 13.02 -20.26
N ASP A 62 8.13 12.72 -19.06
CA ASP A 62 6.96 13.34 -18.47
C ASP A 62 7.40 14.48 -17.55
N ASN A 63 6.90 15.66 -17.82
CA ASN A 63 7.23 16.88 -17.06
C ASN A 63 6.51 16.94 -15.69
N ASN A 64 5.57 16.04 -15.42
CA ASN A 64 4.91 15.97 -14.13
C ASN A 64 5.77 15.17 -13.15
N ALA A 65 6.26 15.82 -12.10
CA ALA A 65 7.07 15.18 -11.06
C ALA A 65 6.20 14.40 -10.07
N ALA A 66 5.08 14.98 -9.62
CA ALA A 66 4.12 14.34 -8.74
C ALA A 66 2.75 15.03 -8.85
N SER A 67 1.69 14.35 -8.41
CA SER A 67 0.34 14.91 -8.36
C SER A 67 -0.57 14.12 -7.42
N THR A 68 -1.59 14.77 -6.87
CA THR A 68 -2.63 14.11 -6.07
C THR A 68 -4.03 14.54 -6.46
N ASN A 69 -4.99 13.65 -6.26
CA ASN A 69 -6.42 13.91 -6.39
C ASN A 69 -7.18 13.73 -5.06
N ASN A 70 -6.50 13.84 -3.93
CA ASN A 70 -7.03 13.63 -2.58
C ASN A 70 -7.31 12.15 -2.18
N THR A 71 -7.26 11.21 -3.11
CA THR A 71 -7.43 9.76 -2.85
C THR A 71 -6.24 8.93 -3.28
N SER A 72 -5.46 9.46 -4.21
CA SER A 72 -4.25 8.83 -4.71
C SER A 72 -3.14 9.86 -4.89
N ILE A 73 -1.92 9.43 -4.61
CA ILE A 73 -0.69 10.17 -4.87
C ILE A 73 0.04 9.46 -6.00
N VAL A 74 0.44 10.20 -7.01
CA VAL A 74 1.19 9.69 -8.17
C VAL A 74 2.53 10.39 -8.22
N ILE A 75 3.63 9.63 -8.27
CA ILE A 75 4.99 10.16 -8.26
C ILE A 75 5.77 9.61 -9.46
N ASN A 76 6.43 10.48 -10.20
CA ASN A 76 7.32 10.11 -11.28
C ASN A 76 8.78 10.04 -10.80
N ALA A 77 9.22 8.88 -10.35
CA ALA A 77 10.61 8.67 -9.94
C ALA A 77 11.61 8.72 -11.12
N GLY A 78 11.11 8.72 -12.37
CA GLY A 78 11.92 8.94 -13.58
C GLY A 78 12.08 10.40 -13.97
N HIS A 79 11.46 11.33 -13.26
CA HIS A 79 11.54 12.76 -13.55
C HIS A 79 13.00 13.26 -13.50
N PRO A 80 13.38 14.24 -14.36
CA PRO A 80 14.74 14.78 -14.40
C PRO A 80 15.26 15.29 -13.04
N TRP A 81 14.42 15.84 -12.18
CA TRP A 81 14.78 16.27 -10.82
C TRP A 81 15.32 15.11 -9.97
N VAL A 82 14.80 13.90 -10.15
CA VAL A 82 15.24 12.71 -9.42
C VAL A 82 16.44 12.05 -10.12
N THR A 83 16.38 11.91 -11.44
CA THR A 83 17.38 11.14 -12.20
C THR A 83 18.72 11.84 -12.34
N LYS A 84 18.77 13.19 -12.31
CA LYS A 84 20.01 13.98 -12.29
C LYS A 84 20.82 13.78 -11.01
N ILE A 85 20.19 13.41 -9.92
CA ILE A 85 20.82 13.20 -8.62
C ILE A 85 21.61 11.89 -8.65
N ARG A 86 22.80 11.88 -8.06
CA ARG A 86 23.65 10.69 -7.97
C ARG A 86 23.40 9.98 -6.65
N GLY A 87 23.30 8.66 -6.71
CA GLY A 87 23.07 7.85 -5.52
C GLY A 87 21.58 7.51 -5.29
N ARG A 88 21.36 6.26 -4.84
CA ARG A 88 19.99 5.79 -4.56
C ARG A 88 19.39 6.48 -3.34
N MET A 89 20.24 6.76 -2.36
CA MET A 89 19.83 7.44 -1.13
C MET A 89 19.30 8.85 -1.41
N ASP A 90 20.09 9.68 -2.11
CA ASP A 90 19.71 11.06 -2.40
C ASP A 90 18.45 11.12 -3.31
N ARG A 91 18.31 10.15 -4.22
CA ARG A 91 17.09 9.97 -5.02
C ARG A 91 15.89 9.58 -4.17
N TYR A 92 16.11 8.74 -3.15
CA TYR A 92 15.06 8.36 -2.21
C TYR A 92 14.58 9.55 -1.39
N GLU A 93 15.49 10.41 -0.90
CA GLU A 93 15.14 11.65 -0.22
C GLU A 93 14.32 12.58 -1.12
N MET A 94 14.70 12.73 -2.39
CA MET A 94 13.95 13.53 -3.35
C MET A 94 12.54 12.97 -3.59
N VAL A 95 12.41 11.66 -3.83
CA VAL A 95 11.10 11.01 -4.02
C VAL A 95 10.25 11.10 -2.76
N SER A 96 10.86 10.97 -1.59
CA SER A 96 10.19 11.13 -0.29
C SER A 96 9.76 12.58 -0.04
N GLY A 97 10.54 13.55 -0.53
CA GLY A 97 10.16 14.97 -0.51
C GLY A 97 8.94 15.25 -1.39
N LEU A 98 8.91 14.70 -2.61
CA LEU A 98 7.72 14.76 -3.49
C LEU A 98 6.50 14.11 -2.83
N PHE A 99 6.69 12.94 -2.20
CA PHE A 99 5.62 12.28 -1.45
C PHE A 99 5.11 13.15 -0.28
N ALA A 100 6.01 13.78 0.47
CA ALA A 100 5.65 14.65 1.60
C ALA A 100 4.84 15.86 1.13
N HIS A 101 5.20 16.46 -0.01
CA HIS A 101 4.46 17.55 -0.64
C HIS A 101 3.03 17.14 -1.02
N GLU A 102 2.87 16.04 -1.75
CA GLU A 102 1.56 15.54 -2.19
C GLU A 102 0.69 15.06 -1.00
N LEU A 103 1.32 14.45 0.00
CA LEU A 103 0.64 14.10 1.25
C LEU A 103 0.11 15.35 1.96
N GLY A 104 0.86 16.43 1.93
CA GLY A 104 0.44 17.72 2.45
C GLY A 104 -0.85 18.23 1.80
N HIS A 105 -0.98 18.11 0.49
CA HIS A 105 -2.24 18.43 -0.22
C HIS A 105 -3.40 17.53 0.22
N VAL A 106 -3.17 16.23 0.41
CA VAL A 106 -4.20 15.31 0.94
C VAL A 106 -4.67 15.73 2.34
N LEU A 107 -3.75 16.21 3.18
CA LEU A 107 -4.05 16.55 4.58
C LEU A 107 -4.68 17.93 4.74
N TYR A 108 -4.30 18.93 3.92
CA TYR A 108 -4.58 20.34 4.20
C TYR A 108 -5.31 21.10 3.10
N THR A 109 -5.34 20.60 1.85
CA THR A 109 -5.99 21.32 0.74
C THR A 109 -7.50 21.11 0.73
N ASP A 110 -8.25 22.21 0.63
CA ASP A 110 -9.70 22.20 0.40
C ASP A 110 -10.01 22.19 -1.11
N PHE A 111 -10.06 21.01 -1.70
CA PHE A 111 -10.39 20.85 -3.13
C PHE A 111 -11.78 21.35 -3.50
N LEU A 112 -12.73 21.38 -2.55
CA LEU A 112 -14.08 21.90 -2.77
C LEU A 112 -14.07 23.43 -2.91
N ALA A 113 -13.23 24.12 -2.14
CA ALA A 113 -13.08 25.56 -2.25
C ALA A 113 -12.60 25.98 -3.65
N LYS A 114 -11.65 25.22 -4.24
CA LYS A 114 -11.20 25.44 -5.63
C LYS A 114 -12.35 25.33 -6.62
N GLN A 115 -13.12 24.27 -6.56
CA GLN A 115 -14.27 24.04 -7.43
C GLN A 115 -15.33 25.15 -7.26
N THR A 116 -15.56 25.54 -6.01
CA THR A 116 -16.53 26.61 -5.70
C THR A 116 -16.07 27.95 -6.28
N TYR A 117 -14.80 28.31 -6.11
CA TYR A 117 -14.23 29.53 -6.68
C TYR A 117 -14.40 29.56 -8.20
N MET A 118 -14.03 28.50 -8.90
CA MET A 118 -14.16 28.40 -10.35
C MET A 118 -15.62 28.55 -10.81
N ASN A 119 -16.57 27.95 -10.07
CA ASN A 119 -18.01 28.11 -10.34
C ASN A 119 -18.52 29.54 -10.11
N TYR A 120 -17.95 30.30 -9.20
CA TYR A 120 -18.30 31.69 -9.00
C TYR A 120 -17.67 32.59 -10.07
N LEU A 121 -16.40 32.35 -10.40
CA LEU A 121 -15.70 33.10 -11.43
C LEU A 121 -16.37 32.95 -12.80
N SER A 122 -16.81 31.71 -13.15
CA SER A 122 -17.57 31.46 -14.38
C SER A 122 -18.93 32.19 -14.44
N LYS A 123 -19.43 32.65 -13.30
CA LYS A 123 -20.65 33.47 -13.19
C LYS A 123 -20.32 34.95 -13.01
N TYR A 124 -19.09 35.35 -13.28
CA TYR A 124 -18.60 36.72 -13.13
C TYR A 124 -18.74 37.27 -11.71
N LYS A 125 -18.39 36.45 -10.73
CA LYS A 125 -18.44 36.80 -9.30
C LYS A 125 -17.20 36.32 -8.59
N TRP A 126 -16.74 37.10 -7.64
CA TRP A 126 -15.72 36.67 -6.71
C TRP A 126 -16.23 35.71 -5.64
N TYR A 127 -15.37 34.89 -5.13
CA TYR A 127 -15.64 33.98 -4.00
C TYR A 127 -14.50 34.03 -2.98
N PRO A 128 -14.80 34.03 -1.69
CA PRO A 128 -16.13 34.07 -1.05
C PRO A 128 -16.78 35.47 -1.07
N ALA A 129 -15.98 36.51 -1.31
CA ALA A 129 -16.36 37.92 -1.39
C ALA A 129 -15.39 38.65 -2.31
N PRO A 130 -15.72 39.87 -2.78
CA PRO A 130 -14.77 40.71 -3.51
C PRO A 130 -13.47 40.91 -2.73
N PRO A 131 -12.31 41.07 -3.40
CA PRO A 131 -11.04 41.37 -2.75
C PRO A 131 -11.06 42.75 -2.08
N ASP A 132 -10.28 42.91 -1.00
CA ASP A 132 -10.15 44.15 -0.26
C ASP A 132 -9.29 45.15 -1.06
N LEU A 133 -9.93 45.95 -1.88
CA LEU A 133 -9.26 46.96 -2.70
C LEU A 133 -9.01 48.23 -1.89
N LYS A 134 -7.77 48.76 -1.90
CA LYS A 134 -7.33 49.91 -1.11
C LYS A 134 -7.11 51.15 -1.95
N THR A 135 -6.93 51.01 -3.26
CA THR A 135 -6.57 52.11 -4.15
C THR A 135 -7.59 52.28 -5.28
N SER A 136 -7.66 53.51 -5.81
CA SER A 136 -8.49 53.77 -7.01
C SER A 136 -7.99 53.01 -8.24
N GLN A 137 -6.71 52.71 -8.33
CA GLN A 137 -6.14 51.92 -9.42
C GLN A 137 -6.60 50.45 -9.34
N GLU A 138 -6.60 49.86 -8.13
CA GLU A 138 -7.13 48.48 -7.94
C GLU A 138 -8.61 48.41 -8.33
N ALA A 139 -9.42 49.42 -7.98
CA ALA A 139 -10.81 49.48 -8.38
C ALA A 139 -11.01 49.68 -9.89
N ALA A 140 -10.09 50.36 -10.57
CA ALA A 140 -10.07 50.45 -12.02
C ALA A 140 -9.71 49.11 -12.64
N ASN A 141 -8.63 48.49 -12.20
CA ASN A 141 -8.19 47.16 -12.66
C ASN A 141 -9.29 46.09 -12.50
N GLU A 142 -10.06 46.12 -11.38
CA GLU A 142 -11.17 45.18 -11.18
C GLU A 142 -12.27 45.39 -12.24
N ARG A 143 -12.60 46.64 -12.55
CA ARG A 143 -13.60 46.94 -13.58
C ARG A 143 -13.12 46.46 -14.95
N ASP A 144 -11.90 46.81 -15.32
CA ASP A 144 -11.29 46.41 -16.58
C ASP A 144 -11.21 44.89 -16.69
N PHE A 145 -10.86 44.18 -15.62
CA PHE A 145 -10.91 42.71 -15.56
C PHE A 145 -12.30 42.16 -15.90
N TRP A 146 -13.36 42.69 -15.23
CA TRP A 146 -14.72 42.21 -15.48
C TRP A 146 -15.25 42.59 -16.87
N GLU A 147 -14.87 43.73 -17.38
CA GLU A 147 -15.19 44.12 -18.75
C GLU A 147 -14.53 43.20 -19.74
N TYR A 148 -13.24 42.93 -19.58
CA TYR A 148 -12.45 42.09 -20.46
C TYR A 148 -12.92 40.62 -20.49
N VAL A 149 -13.13 40.00 -19.33
CA VAL A 149 -13.56 38.56 -19.26
C VAL A 149 -15.01 38.37 -19.76
N LYS A 150 -15.84 39.41 -19.84
CA LYS A 150 -17.19 39.36 -20.39
C LYS A 150 -17.23 39.49 -21.91
N LEU A 151 -16.16 39.97 -22.53
CA LEU A 151 -16.09 40.15 -23.98
C LEU A 151 -16.03 38.84 -24.75
N ASP A 152 -15.29 37.86 -24.26
CA ASP A 152 -15.10 36.56 -24.92
C ASP A 152 -14.98 35.46 -23.87
N GLN A 153 -15.60 34.29 -24.13
CA GLN A 153 -15.48 33.11 -23.27
C GLN A 153 -14.03 32.66 -23.13
N ARG A 154 -13.20 32.79 -24.16
CA ARG A 154 -11.77 32.47 -24.12
C ARG A 154 -11.02 33.31 -23.06
N ASN A 155 -11.38 34.57 -22.91
CA ASN A 155 -10.78 35.43 -21.89
C ASN A 155 -11.07 34.92 -20.50
N LEU A 156 -12.31 34.49 -20.25
CA LEU A 156 -12.71 33.89 -19.00
C LEU A 156 -11.95 32.57 -18.74
N ASP A 157 -11.82 31.72 -19.74
CA ASP A 157 -11.12 30.44 -19.62
C ASP A 157 -9.63 30.65 -19.26
N PHE A 158 -8.95 31.60 -19.89
CA PHE A 158 -7.58 31.99 -19.53
C PHE A 158 -7.50 32.55 -18.14
N ALA A 159 -8.41 33.48 -17.78
CA ALA A 159 -8.44 34.04 -16.44
C ALA A 159 -8.65 33.00 -15.34
N MET A 160 -9.51 32.01 -15.58
CA MET A 160 -9.71 30.88 -14.68
C MET A 160 -8.45 30.02 -14.53
N GLN A 161 -7.73 29.77 -15.60
CA GLN A 161 -6.46 29.04 -15.56
C GLN A 161 -5.38 29.81 -14.77
N ILE A 162 -5.26 31.11 -15.01
CA ILE A 162 -4.33 31.97 -14.27
C ILE A 162 -4.67 31.98 -12.77
N ALA A 163 -5.96 32.14 -12.41
CA ALA A 163 -6.40 32.04 -11.03
C ALA A 163 -6.04 30.70 -10.39
N SER A 164 -6.21 29.60 -11.13
CA SER A 164 -5.79 28.26 -10.68
C SER A 164 -4.29 28.21 -10.43
N PHE A 165 -3.50 28.83 -11.28
CA PHE A 165 -2.04 28.86 -11.16
C PHE A 165 -1.57 29.64 -9.94
N ILE A 166 -2.10 30.85 -9.77
CA ILE A 166 -1.82 31.66 -8.57
C ILE A 166 -2.23 30.91 -7.31
N SER A 167 -3.41 30.25 -7.35
CA SER A 167 -3.87 29.43 -6.23
C SER A 167 -2.92 28.28 -5.91
N ASN A 168 -2.37 27.59 -6.91
CA ASN A 168 -1.40 26.53 -6.67
C ASN A 168 -0.16 27.05 -5.95
N VAL A 169 0.40 28.20 -6.39
CA VAL A 169 1.54 28.85 -5.72
C VAL A 169 1.27 29.13 -4.24
N LEU A 170 0.08 29.67 -3.93
CA LEU A 170 -0.28 29.98 -2.54
C LEU A 170 -0.56 28.72 -1.72
N GLU A 171 -1.20 27.74 -2.32
CA GLU A 171 -1.53 26.48 -1.65
C GLU A 171 -0.28 25.65 -1.36
N ASP A 172 0.67 25.59 -2.31
CA ASP A 172 1.95 24.92 -2.11
C ASP A 172 2.72 25.55 -0.94
N GLY A 173 2.80 26.89 -0.90
CA GLY A 173 3.42 27.59 0.22
C GLY A 173 2.76 27.28 1.57
N TYR A 174 1.43 27.21 1.60
CA TYR A 174 0.68 26.86 2.80
C TYR A 174 0.90 25.40 3.22
N VAL A 175 0.72 24.47 2.29
CA VAL A 175 0.82 23.04 2.54
C VAL A 175 2.20 22.64 3.05
N GLU A 176 3.25 23.12 2.38
CA GLU A 176 4.61 22.81 2.77
C GLU A 176 4.99 23.42 4.11
N ASN A 177 4.54 24.65 4.39
CA ASN A 177 4.74 25.25 5.70
C ASN A 177 4.06 24.44 6.81
N ARG A 178 2.89 23.84 6.55
CA ARG A 178 2.21 22.92 7.48
C ARG A 178 2.99 21.63 7.69
N ILE A 179 3.48 21.00 6.62
CA ILE A 179 4.30 19.79 6.72
C ILE A 179 5.57 20.06 7.53
N LEU A 180 6.30 21.14 7.24
CA LEU A 180 7.53 21.49 7.95
C LEU A 180 7.29 21.76 9.43
N SER A 181 6.15 22.34 9.78
CA SER A 181 5.82 22.68 11.17
C SER A 181 5.23 21.52 11.97
N GLU A 182 4.38 20.70 11.35
CA GLU A 182 3.67 19.62 12.07
C GLU A 182 4.39 18.28 12.00
N PHE A 183 5.18 18.05 10.95
CA PHE A 183 5.94 16.82 10.75
C PHE A 183 7.43 17.09 10.54
N PRO A 184 8.12 17.70 11.49
CA PRO A 184 9.52 18.10 11.34
C PRO A 184 10.50 16.92 11.29
N GLY A 185 10.03 15.68 11.41
CA GLY A 185 10.85 14.48 11.29
C GLY A 185 11.21 14.16 9.83
N VAL A 186 11.13 12.88 9.45
CA VAL A 186 11.52 12.39 8.11
C VAL A 186 10.80 13.13 6.98
N LEU A 187 9.49 13.40 7.13
CA LEU A 187 8.72 14.10 6.10
C LEU A 187 9.22 15.52 5.87
N GLY A 188 9.35 16.29 6.96
CA GLY A 188 9.84 17.67 6.87
C GLY A 188 11.28 17.75 6.39
N TYR A 189 12.14 16.84 6.84
CA TYR A 189 13.52 16.76 6.39
C TYR A 189 13.61 16.50 4.88
N ASN A 190 12.95 15.45 4.37
CA ASN A 190 13.00 15.13 2.95
C ASN A 190 12.38 16.24 2.08
N LEU A 191 11.33 16.88 2.58
CA LEU A 191 10.75 18.05 1.93
C LEU A 191 11.77 19.21 1.86
N SER A 192 12.53 19.47 2.94
CA SER A 192 13.55 20.52 2.95
C SER A 192 14.71 20.20 1.98
N VAL A 193 15.14 18.95 1.91
CA VAL A 193 16.16 18.50 0.94
C VAL A 193 15.70 18.70 -0.49
N MET A 194 14.46 18.30 -0.80
CA MET A 194 13.86 18.52 -2.12
C MET A 194 13.83 20.01 -2.48
N ARG A 195 13.44 20.87 -1.54
CA ARG A 195 13.38 22.32 -1.73
C ARG A 195 14.75 22.94 -1.97
N ASP A 196 15.77 22.49 -1.26
CA ASP A 196 17.14 22.94 -1.47
C ASP A 196 17.61 22.65 -2.91
N HIS A 197 17.24 21.47 -3.45
CA HIS A 197 17.54 21.14 -4.83
C HIS A 197 16.77 21.98 -5.82
N GLN A 198 15.48 22.18 -5.62
CA GLN A 198 14.63 23.02 -6.49
C GLN A 198 15.07 24.47 -6.48
N PHE A 199 15.39 25.04 -5.30
CA PHE A 199 15.83 26.44 -5.20
C PHE A 199 17.14 26.69 -5.97
N LYS A 200 18.07 25.72 -5.97
CA LYS A 200 19.31 25.82 -6.77
C LYS A 200 19.03 25.90 -8.27
N GLU A 201 18.01 25.23 -8.73
CA GLU A 201 17.62 25.15 -10.14
C GLU A 201 16.78 26.36 -10.61
N MET A 202 16.18 27.14 -9.68
CA MET A 202 15.37 28.32 -10.03
C MET A 202 16.20 29.42 -10.69
N TYR A 203 15.57 30.18 -11.58
CA TYR A 203 16.21 31.35 -12.21
C TYR A 203 16.34 32.53 -11.23
N THR A 204 17.43 33.30 -11.38
CA THR A 204 17.55 34.60 -10.73
C THR A 204 16.73 35.64 -11.47
N VAL A 205 16.46 36.79 -10.84
CA VAL A 205 15.69 37.86 -11.49
C VAL A 205 16.36 38.33 -12.76
N THR A 206 17.69 38.48 -12.80
CA THR A 206 18.43 38.86 -14.03
C THR A 206 18.20 37.84 -15.15
N GLN A 207 18.26 36.55 -14.83
CA GLN A 207 18.00 35.50 -15.82
C GLN A 207 16.56 35.53 -16.34
N LEU A 208 15.58 35.89 -15.50
CA LEU A 208 14.20 36.07 -15.91
C LEU A 208 14.05 37.27 -16.90
N ILE A 209 14.74 38.37 -16.62
CA ILE A 209 14.76 39.54 -17.51
C ILE A 209 15.39 39.16 -18.85
N GLU A 210 16.55 38.48 -18.85
CA GLU A 210 17.20 38.01 -20.07
C GLU A 210 16.26 37.12 -20.93
N ARG A 211 15.45 36.28 -20.29
CA ARG A 211 14.47 35.45 -20.95
C ARG A 211 13.25 36.21 -21.50
N GLU A 212 12.91 37.33 -20.91
CA GLU A 212 11.91 38.22 -21.46
C GLU A 212 12.44 38.96 -22.68
N ASP A 213 13.70 39.46 -22.60
CA ASP A 213 14.37 40.16 -23.68
C ASP A 213 14.57 39.29 -24.93
N ASP A 214 14.82 37.99 -24.75
CA ASP A 214 14.92 37.02 -25.84
C ASP A 214 13.56 36.46 -26.34
N GLY A 215 12.45 36.90 -25.70
CA GLY A 215 11.10 36.50 -26.07
C GLY A 215 10.70 35.09 -25.62
N SER A 216 11.50 34.40 -24.80
CA SER A 216 11.20 33.08 -24.29
C SER A 216 10.33 33.05 -23.02
N SER A 217 10.08 34.24 -22.41
CA SER A 217 9.24 34.40 -21.23
C SER A 217 8.47 35.74 -21.33
N HIS A 218 7.49 35.92 -20.45
CA HIS A 218 6.69 37.14 -20.33
C HIS A 218 6.82 37.67 -18.89
N ILE A 219 6.76 38.99 -18.71
CA ILE A 219 6.90 39.67 -17.40
C ILE A 219 5.96 39.09 -16.33
N PHE A 220 4.74 38.68 -16.69
CA PHE A 220 3.83 38.04 -15.77
C PHE A 220 4.34 36.68 -15.29
N GLN A 221 4.97 35.91 -16.17
CA GLN A 221 5.58 34.60 -15.81
C GLN A 221 6.75 34.82 -14.83
N SER A 222 7.55 35.85 -15.04
CA SER A 222 8.64 36.20 -14.13
C SER A 222 8.11 36.65 -12.76
N ILE A 223 7.04 37.43 -12.71
CA ILE A 223 6.37 37.80 -11.46
C ILE A 223 5.86 36.56 -10.73
N LEU A 224 5.21 35.61 -11.42
CA LEU A 224 4.74 34.36 -10.84
C LEU A 224 5.89 33.51 -10.28
N GLN A 225 7.03 33.48 -10.98
CA GLN A 225 8.20 32.72 -10.50
C GLN A 225 8.82 33.34 -9.25
N ILE A 226 8.86 34.68 -9.17
CA ILE A 226 9.31 35.36 -7.97
C ILE A 226 8.32 35.16 -6.81
N LEU A 227 7.02 35.18 -7.09
CA LEU A 227 5.98 34.85 -6.09
C LEU A 227 6.16 33.42 -5.57
N LEU A 228 6.39 32.43 -6.46
CA LEU A 228 6.64 31.05 -6.10
C LEU A 228 7.89 30.91 -5.23
N SER A 229 8.99 31.60 -5.62
CA SER A 229 10.22 31.59 -4.85
C SER A 229 9.97 32.08 -3.43
N TYR A 230 9.27 33.20 -3.26
CA TYR A 230 8.95 33.73 -1.94
C TYR A 230 7.96 32.84 -1.17
N ALA A 231 6.93 32.32 -1.83
CA ALA A 231 5.92 31.50 -1.17
C ALA A 231 6.50 30.18 -0.63
N LEU A 232 7.39 29.55 -1.39
CA LEU A 232 8.01 28.27 -1.00
C LEU A 232 9.23 28.45 -0.10
N TYR A 233 10.14 29.37 -0.43
CA TYR A 233 11.45 29.45 0.21
C TYR A 233 11.60 30.63 1.17
N GLY A 234 10.66 31.58 1.16
CA GLY A 234 10.75 32.80 1.96
C GLY A 234 11.75 33.82 1.44
N GLU A 235 12.35 33.55 0.29
CA GLU A 235 13.39 34.34 -0.32
C GLU A 235 13.13 34.52 -1.82
N ILE A 236 13.43 35.72 -2.33
CA ILE A 236 13.50 35.96 -3.77
C ILE A 236 14.91 35.63 -4.22
N LYS A 237 15.05 34.74 -5.20
CA LYS A 237 16.35 34.42 -5.78
C LYS A 237 16.76 35.54 -6.74
N TYR A 238 17.45 36.55 -6.21
CA TYR A 238 17.91 37.67 -6.98
C TYR A 238 19.45 37.80 -6.90
N ASP A 239 20.00 38.54 -7.85
CA ASP A 239 21.41 38.87 -7.94
C ASP A 239 21.60 40.41 -7.94
N ASP A 240 22.37 40.95 -8.86
CA ASP A 240 22.67 42.40 -8.95
C ASP A 240 21.49 43.24 -9.50
N THR A 241 20.32 42.69 -9.71
CA THR A 241 19.13 43.40 -10.20
C THR A 241 18.74 44.51 -9.20
N PRO A 242 18.49 45.75 -9.65
CA PRO A 242 18.04 46.82 -8.75
C PRO A 242 16.72 46.43 -8.05
N LEU A 243 16.64 46.65 -6.74
CA LEU A 243 15.39 46.38 -5.98
C LEU A 243 14.20 47.26 -6.44
N THR A 244 14.47 48.30 -7.24
CA THR A 244 13.45 49.17 -7.87
C THR A 244 12.84 48.56 -9.13
N ASP A 245 13.32 47.36 -9.55
CA ASP A 245 12.74 46.65 -10.69
C ASP A 245 11.24 46.40 -10.49
N GLU A 246 10.47 46.52 -11.56
CA GLU A 246 9.02 46.45 -11.55
C GLU A 246 8.51 45.09 -11.02
N ARG A 247 9.17 44.00 -11.38
CA ARG A 247 8.81 42.65 -10.97
C ARG A 247 8.98 42.47 -9.46
N ILE A 248 10.14 42.92 -8.96
CA ILE A 248 10.47 42.85 -7.52
C ILE A 248 9.51 43.78 -6.74
N GLN A 249 9.26 44.96 -7.22
CA GLN A 249 8.34 45.91 -6.59
C GLN A 249 6.90 45.43 -6.55
N THR A 250 6.45 44.75 -7.60
CA THR A 250 5.13 44.14 -7.64
C THR A 250 5.00 43.05 -6.57
N VAL A 251 6.02 42.18 -6.45
CA VAL A 251 6.02 41.15 -5.42
C VAL A 251 6.14 41.74 -4.01
N PHE A 252 6.96 42.77 -3.79
CA PHE A 252 7.09 43.41 -2.48
C PHE A 252 5.76 43.96 -1.96
N LYS A 253 4.92 44.53 -2.83
CA LYS A 253 3.56 44.96 -2.47
C LYS A 253 2.62 43.81 -2.11
N LEU A 254 2.93 42.59 -2.55
CA LEU A 254 2.13 41.40 -2.30
C LEU A 254 2.61 40.61 -1.07
N ILE A 255 3.82 40.82 -0.56
CA ILE A 255 4.42 40.08 0.56
C ILE A 255 3.48 39.95 1.77
N PRO A 256 2.81 41.00 2.28
CA PRO A 256 1.92 40.86 3.43
C PRO A 256 0.78 39.84 3.21
N TYR A 257 0.28 39.77 1.98
CA TYR A 257 -0.78 38.82 1.61
C TYR A 257 -0.24 37.39 1.36
N LEU A 258 0.99 37.29 0.86
CA LEU A 258 1.68 36.01 0.75
C LEU A 258 1.93 35.43 2.14
N ASP A 259 2.40 36.20 3.08
CA ASP A 259 2.58 35.75 4.47
C ASP A 259 1.26 35.35 5.12
N GLU A 260 0.19 36.13 4.88
CA GLU A 260 -1.15 35.74 5.33
C GLU A 260 -1.60 34.43 4.69
N SER A 261 -1.39 34.22 3.39
CA SER A 261 -1.81 33.00 2.69
C SER A 261 -1.14 31.75 3.21
N ILE A 262 0.13 31.84 3.60
CA ILE A 262 0.94 30.74 4.11
C ILE A 262 0.52 30.35 5.53
N THR A 263 0.03 31.32 6.31
CA THR A 263 -0.30 31.11 7.72
C THR A 263 -1.78 30.82 7.97
N THR A 264 -2.68 31.35 7.13
CA THR A 264 -4.11 31.18 7.32
C THR A 264 -4.60 29.77 7.01
N THR A 265 -5.37 29.19 7.91
CA THR A 265 -6.06 27.89 7.71
C THR A 265 -7.31 28.01 6.83
N SER A 266 -7.78 29.24 6.56
CA SER A 266 -8.98 29.48 5.78
C SER A 266 -8.72 29.43 4.28
N ALA A 267 -9.12 28.35 3.61
CA ALA A 267 -9.06 28.24 2.15
C ALA A 267 -9.83 29.38 1.44
N LYS A 268 -10.96 29.82 2.02
CA LYS A 268 -11.73 30.97 1.50
C LYS A 268 -10.90 32.26 1.48
N ARG A 269 -10.11 32.48 2.54
CA ARG A 269 -9.23 33.66 2.60
C ARG A 269 -8.11 33.57 1.59
N ARG A 270 -7.49 32.41 1.40
CA ARG A 270 -6.50 32.21 0.34
C ARG A 270 -7.06 32.52 -1.04
N TRP A 271 -8.29 32.11 -1.34
CA TRP A 271 -8.96 32.46 -2.59
C TRP A 271 -9.29 33.96 -2.75
N GLN A 272 -9.57 34.67 -1.66
CA GLN A 272 -9.65 36.15 -1.73
C GLN A 272 -8.30 36.79 -2.08
N ILE A 273 -7.21 36.23 -1.55
CA ILE A 273 -5.85 36.69 -1.88
C ILE A 273 -5.53 36.38 -3.35
N VAL A 274 -5.93 35.25 -3.90
CA VAL A 274 -5.84 34.97 -5.35
C VAL A 274 -6.54 36.06 -6.15
N SER A 275 -7.77 36.41 -5.79
CA SER A 275 -8.52 37.47 -6.46
C SER A 275 -7.82 38.82 -6.37
N LEU A 276 -7.23 39.15 -5.23
CA LEU A 276 -6.45 40.37 -5.03
C LEU A 276 -5.20 40.43 -5.90
N ILE A 277 -4.47 39.30 -6.00
CA ILE A 277 -3.28 39.20 -6.86
C ILE A 277 -3.68 39.40 -8.33
N MET A 278 -4.78 38.76 -8.76
CA MET A 278 -5.29 38.94 -10.12
C MET A 278 -5.59 40.39 -10.44
N VAL A 279 -6.25 41.11 -9.52
CA VAL A 279 -6.57 42.55 -9.73
C VAL A 279 -5.31 43.38 -9.73
N ARG A 280 -4.35 43.12 -8.84
CA ARG A 280 -3.11 43.92 -8.75
C ARG A 280 -2.16 43.70 -9.91
N CYS A 281 -2.12 42.50 -10.45
CA CYS A 281 -1.28 42.18 -11.62
C CYS A 281 -2.07 42.28 -12.93
N TRP A 282 -3.25 42.90 -12.93
CA TRP A 282 -4.18 42.82 -14.06
C TRP A 282 -3.55 43.27 -15.38
N SER A 283 -2.83 44.37 -15.43
CA SER A 283 -2.17 44.85 -16.65
C SER A 283 -1.24 43.80 -17.27
N HIS A 284 -0.44 43.15 -16.44
CA HIS A 284 0.48 42.10 -16.90
C HIS A 284 -0.28 40.82 -17.28
N ILE A 285 -1.42 40.53 -16.64
CA ILE A 285 -2.28 39.37 -16.92
C ILE A 285 -2.98 39.56 -18.25
N GLU A 286 -3.53 40.76 -18.52
CA GLU A 286 -4.20 41.11 -19.78
C GLU A 286 -3.27 40.90 -20.97
N ASP A 287 -2.08 41.53 -20.92
CA ASP A 287 -1.05 41.41 -21.95
C ASP A 287 -0.64 39.93 -22.17
N TYR A 288 -0.53 39.17 -21.08
CA TYR A 288 -0.20 37.74 -21.15
C TYR A 288 -1.30 36.92 -21.80
N ILE A 289 -2.58 37.17 -21.51
CA ILE A 289 -3.72 36.48 -22.15
C ILE A 289 -3.74 36.80 -23.65
N GLU A 290 -3.49 38.04 -24.05
CA GLU A 290 -3.43 38.37 -25.48
C GLU A 290 -2.28 37.65 -26.19
N LEU A 291 -1.13 37.50 -25.55
CA LEU A 291 -0.03 36.68 -26.05
C LEU A 291 -0.44 35.21 -26.22
N CYS A 292 -1.10 34.64 -25.20
CA CYS A 292 -1.58 33.27 -25.25
C CYS A 292 -2.60 33.01 -26.37
N LYS A 293 -3.52 33.96 -26.60
CA LYS A 293 -4.47 33.91 -27.71
C LYS A 293 -3.77 33.89 -29.07
N LYS A 294 -2.79 34.75 -29.24
CA LYS A 294 -2.00 34.81 -30.46
C LYS A 294 -1.31 33.47 -30.72
N HIS A 295 -0.67 32.88 -29.71
CA HIS A 295 -0.06 31.55 -29.83
C HIS A 295 -1.09 30.47 -30.17
N GLN A 296 -2.30 30.54 -29.61
CA GLN A 296 -3.38 29.61 -29.93
C GLN A 296 -3.86 29.74 -31.38
N GLU A 297 -3.97 30.97 -31.90
CA GLU A 297 -4.34 31.27 -33.27
C GLU A 297 -3.26 30.82 -34.27
N ASP A 298 -1.99 31.04 -33.92
CA ASP A 298 -0.85 30.56 -34.71
C ASP A 298 -0.81 29.02 -34.78
N ALA A 299 -1.04 28.34 -33.65
CA ALA A 299 -1.13 26.88 -33.59
C ALA A 299 -2.33 26.33 -34.38
N ALA A 300 -3.49 27.00 -34.33
CA ALA A 300 -4.66 26.63 -35.07
C ALA A 300 -4.44 26.78 -36.59
N SER A 301 -3.76 27.84 -37.02
CA SER A 301 -3.40 28.06 -38.42
C SER A 301 -2.35 27.03 -38.94
N ALA A 302 -1.55 26.46 -38.06
CA ALA A 302 -0.63 25.34 -38.35
C ALA A 302 -1.30 23.96 -38.32
N GLY A 303 -2.63 23.87 -38.08
CA GLY A 303 -3.40 22.63 -38.10
C GLY A 303 -3.43 21.85 -36.79
N SER A 304 -3.00 22.45 -35.70
CA SER A 304 -3.11 21.85 -34.37
C SER A 304 -4.17 22.60 -33.55
N SER A 305 -5.16 21.88 -32.97
CA SER A 305 -6.15 22.46 -32.08
C SER A 305 -5.67 22.22 -30.65
N SER A 306 -5.15 23.25 -29.99
CA SER A 306 -4.83 23.21 -28.56
C SER A 306 -5.88 23.97 -27.75
N SER A 307 -6.28 23.42 -26.62
CA SER A 307 -7.16 24.10 -25.67
C SER A 307 -6.42 25.27 -24.99
N ALA A 308 -7.18 26.27 -24.50
CA ALA A 308 -6.60 27.36 -23.72
C ALA A 308 -5.73 26.86 -22.56
N GLY A 309 -6.15 25.77 -21.92
CA GLY A 309 -5.39 25.13 -20.84
C GLY A 309 -4.07 24.52 -21.31
N GLU A 310 -4.02 23.91 -22.49
CA GLU A 310 -2.79 23.32 -23.04
C GLU A 310 -1.78 24.40 -23.45
N VAL A 311 -2.23 25.47 -24.06
CA VAL A 311 -1.38 26.59 -24.45
C VAL A 311 -0.80 27.26 -23.19
N LEU A 312 -1.65 27.56 -22.21
CA LEU A 312 -1.23 28.18 -20.97
C LEU A 312 -0.35 27.25 -20.14
N SER A 313 -0.69 25.95 -20.02
CA SER A 313 0.14 24.99 -19.30
C SER A 313 1.50 24.80 -19.95
N GLY A 314 1.58 24.78 -21.28
CA GLY A 314 2.85 24.76 -22.01
C GLY A 314 3.73 25.97 -21.72
N LEU A 315 3.15 27.15 -21.70
CA LEU A 315 3.84 28.39 -21.40
C LEU A 315 4.18 28.54 -19.88
N LEU A 316 3.35 27.99 -19.00
CA LEU A 316 3.54 28.06 -17.54
C LEU A 316 4.34 26.88 -17.00
N GLN A 317 4.47 25.75 -17.70
CA GLN A 317 5.35 24.64 -17.32
C GLN A 317 6.81 25.08 -17.14
N VAL A 318 7.22 26.13 -17.81
CA VAL A 318 8.51 26.78 -17.61
C VAL A 318 8.66 27.33 -16.17
N ILE A 319 7.55 27.58 -15.46
CA ILE A 319 7.55 28.11 -14.09
C ILE A 319 7.63 26.99 -13.05
N ALA A 320 6.83 25.94 -13.21
CA ALA A 320 6.73 24.85 -12.24
C ALA A 320 7.81 23.78 -12.41
N GLY A 321 8.31 23.61 -13.60
CA GLY A 321 9.39 22.70 -13.91
C GLY A 321 10.56 23.50 -14.42
N ALA A 322 11.47 23.93 -13.56
CA ALA A 322 12.75 24.41 -14.05
C ALA A 322 13.30 23.41 -15.07
N SER A 323 12.85 23.64 -16.27
CA SER A 323 13.25 23.11 -17.56
C SER A 323 14.04 21.82 -17.60
N ALA A 324 13.40 20.80 -18.13
CA ALA A 324 14.08 19.67 -18.73
C ALA A 324 14.94 20.06 -19.94
N GLU A 325 14.81 21.28 -20.47
CA GLU A 325 15.57 21.73 -21.62
C GLU A 325 16.54 22.85 -21.22
N GLY A 326 17.80 22.49 -21.18
CA GLY A 326 18.91 23.46 -21.33
C GLY A 326 19.19 24.33 -20.12
N ILE A 327 19.48 23.70 -19.00
CA ILE A 327 20.42 24.35 -18.08
C ILE A 327 21.77 24.32 -18.78
N GLY A 328 21.94 25.31 -19.63
CA GLY A 328 23.28 25.67 -20.07
C GLY A 328 24.09 25.89 -18.78
N SER A 329 25.31 25.43 -18.77
CA SER A 329 26.32 25.60 -17.74
C SER A 329 26.49 27.08 -17.33
N GLY A 330 25.43 27.64 -16.72
CA GLY A 330 25.47 28.95 -16.08
C GLY A 330 26.39 28.80 -14.88
N LYS A 331 27.45 29.60 -14.88
CA LYS A 331 28.31 29.72 -13.72
C LYS A 331 27.44 30.04 -12.50
N PRO A 332 27.68 29.41 -11.34
CA PRO A 332 26.95 29.73 -10.13
C PRO A 332 27.07 31.22 -9.87
N VAL A 333 25.92 31.92 -9.82
CA VAL A 333 25.87 33.36 -9.54
C VAL A 333 26.24 33.52 -8.07
N LYS A 334 27.21 34.41 -7.81
CA LYS A 334 27.60 34.82 -6.46
C LYS A 334 26.40 35.48 -5.81
N GLY A 335 25.86 34.93 -4.73
CA GLY A 335 24.97 35.70 -3.86
C GLY A 335 23.73 34.97 -3.34
N SER A 336 23.21 33.92 -3.95
CA SER A 336 22.11 33.16 -3.37
C SER A 336 22.61 31.87 -2.76
N GLU A 337 22.65 31.77 -1.45
CA GLU A 337 22.86 30.53 -0.74
C GLU A 337 21.57 29.71 -0.75
N ALA A 338 21.67 28.42 -1.00
CA ALA A 338 20.54 27.54 -0.91
C ALA A 338 20.07 27.41 0.55
N ILE A 339 18.77 27.56 0.76
CA ILE A 339 18.15 27.37 2.06
C ILE A 339 18.14 25.89 2.39
N LYS A 340 18.77 25.51 3.50
CA LYS A 340 18.95 24.10 3.88
C LYS A 340 18.04 23.64 5.00
N SER A 341 17.34 24.56 5.66
CA SER A 341 16.50 24.23 6.80
C SER A 341 15.29 25.15 6.90
N PRO A 342 14.24 24.74 7.63
CA PRO A 342 13.11 25.62 7.93
C PRO A 342 13.49 26.90 8.67
N ALA A 343 14.53 26.88 9.49
CA ALA A 343 15.05 28.07 10.16
C ALA A 343 15.64 29.08 9.17
N ALA A 344 16.46 28.60 8.22
CA ALA A 344 16.98 29.44 7.15
C ALA A 344 15.85 30.03 6.28
N HIS A 345 14.80 29.24 6.00
CA HIS A 345 13.63 29.68 5.28
C HIS A 345 12.89 30.84 5.99
N ALA A 346 12.67 30.74 7.30
CA ALA A 346 12.05 31.85 8.06
C ALA A 346 12.95 33.09 8.13
N SER A 347 14.27 32.92 8.27
CA SER A 347 15.25 34.01 8.25
C SER A 347 15.28 34.69 6.89
N ALA A 348 15.22 33.94 5.79
CA ALA A 348 15.17 34.48 4.44
C ALA A 348 13.90 35.30 4.19
N ARG A 349 12.75 34.83 4.68
CA ARG A 349 11.49 35.63 4.65
C ARG A 349 11.64 36.93 5.39
N ALA A 350 12.20 36.91 6.59
CA ALA A 350 12.42 38.12 7.38
C ALA A 350 13.33 39.11 6.64
N HIS A 351 14.39 38.62 5.99
CA HIS A 351 15.30 39.45 5.18
C HIS A 351 14.58 40.08 3.99
N THR A 352 13.84 39.29 3.21
CA THR A 352 13.06 39.79 2.07
C THR A 352 12.00 40.82 2.49
N GLN A 353 11.30 40.60 3.60
CA GLN A 353 10.36 41.55 4.17
C GLN A 353 11.02 42.85 4.61
N ALA A 354 12.22 42.78 5.20
CA ALA A 354 12.99 43.93 5.57
C ALA A 354 13.38 44.78 4.35
N LEU A 355 13.84 44.12 3.27
CA LEU A 355 14.13 44.78 1.99
C LEU A 355 12.89 45.44 1.40
N ALA A 356 11.73 44.76 1.43
CA ALA A 356 10.47 45.30 0.94
C ALA A 356 10.04 46.56 1.73
N ARG A 357 10.21 46.57 3.05
CA ARG A 357 9.91 47.73 3.91
C ARG A 357 10.86 48.91 3.64
N GLN A 358 12.15 48.67 3.42
CA GLN A 358 13.11 49.73 3.09
C GLN A 358 12.77 50.41 1.76
N ASN A 359 12.35 49.66 0.77
CA ASN A 359 11.99 50.19 -0.54
C ASN A 359 10.57 50.78 -0.59
N GLY A 360 9.67 50.41 0.31
CA GLY A 360 8.29 50.90 0.39
C GLY A 360 8.14 52.23 1.12
N SER A 361 9.19 52.77 1.75
CA SER A 361 9.13 54.04 2.49
C SER A 361 9.05 55.33 1.63
N GLY A 362 8.79 55.16 0.32
CA GLY A 362 8.61 56.27 -0.60
C GLY A 362 7.15 56.61 -0.99
N ALA A 363 6.16 55.96 -0.44
CA ALA A 363 4.76 56.27 -0.75
C ALA A 363 3.85 56.06 0.47
N ALA A 364 3.41 57.22 1.00
CA ALA A 364 2.31 57.44 1.93
C ALA A 364 2.49 57.01 3.39
N ASP A 365 3.04 57.91 4.15
CA ASP A 365 2.62 58.20 5.52
C ASP A 365 1.10 58.41 5.55
N ASP A 366 0.37 57.57 6.19
CA ASP A 366 -0.86 57.95 6.86
C ASP A 366 -0.87 57.32 8.25
N LYS A 367 -0.47 58.17 9.18
CA LYS A 367 -0.59 57.95 10.60
C LYS A 367 -2.05 58.01 10.98
N SER A 368 -2.53 56.99 11.64
CA SER A 368 -3.50 57.19 12.71
C SER A 368 -3.10 56.37 13.91
N ASP A 369 -2.43 57.01 14.83
CA ASP A 369 -2.51 56.72 16.23
C ASP A 369 -3.98 56.75 16.65
N GLU A 370 -4.46 55.76 17.31
CA GLU A 370 -5.27 55.91 18.52
C GLU A 370 -5.26 54.63 19.34
N SER A 371 -4.68 54.80 20.49
CA SER A 371 -4.85 54.03 21.69
C SER A 371 -6.32 54.06 22.18
N GLY A 372 -6.83 52.97 22.70
CA GLY A 372 -8.12 52.96 23.37
C GLY A 372 -8.38 51.59 24.01
N ASP A 373 -8.01 51.53 25.24
CA ASP A 373 -8.37 50.59 26.28
C ASP A 373 -9.88 50.40 26.43
N SER A 374 -10.27 49.27 26.92
CA SER A 374 -11.32 48.88 27.88
C SER A 374 -12.26 47.80 27.38
N GLU A 375 -12.10 46.66 27.97
CA GLU A 375 -12.89 46.03 29.04
C GLU A 375 -14.41 45.97 28.84
N GLU A 376 -14.83 44.75 29.10
CA GLU A 376 -16.05 44.28 29.78
C GLU A 376 -17.32 43.92 29.02
N ASN A 377 -17.59 42.66 29.26
CA ASN A 377 -18.84 42.04 29.76
C ASN A 377 -20.06 41.85 28.84
N ALA A 378 -20.33 40.61 28.69
CA ALA A 378 -21.41 39.83 29.35
C ALA A 378 -22.82 39.91 28.75
N ASP A 379 -23.34 38.73 28.72
CA ASP A 379 -24.76 38.31 28.90
C ASP A 379 -25.68 38.39 27.66
N GLU A 380 -26.18 37.26 27.41
CA GLU A 380 -27.26 36.42 27.84
C GLU A 380 -28.35 36.22 26.78
N SER A 381 -28.79 35.00 26.75
CA SER A 381 -30.16 34.52 26.47
C SER A 381 -30.60 34.52 24.99
N GLY A 382 -31.18 33.54 24.53
CA GLY A 382 -31.87 32.38 25.06
C GLY A 382 -32.68 31.66 24.02
N ALA A 383 -32.99 30.46 24.33
CA ALA A 383 -34.20 29.70 24.11
C ALA A 383 -34.60 29.45 22.63
N GLY A 384 -34.94 28.32 22.29
CA GLY A 384 -35.58 27.10 22.78
C GLY A 384 -35.98 26.29 21.61
N SER A 385 -36.09 25.14 21.80
CA SER A 385 -36.99 24.07 22.15
C SER A 385 -37.00 23.01 21.05
N ALA A 386 -36.69 21.78 21.45
CA ALA A 386 -37.56 20.65 21.77
C ALA A 386 -38.13 19.98 20.50
N GLU A 387 -38.21 18.72 20.34
CA GLU A 387 -38.67 17.58 21.13
C GLU A 387 -38.11 16.29 20.46
N GLU A 388 -37.65 15.33 21.22
CA GLU A 388 -38.32 14.06 21.66
C GLU A 388 -38.48 13.03 20.54
N ASN A 389 -38.15 11.75 20.66
CA ASN A 389 -38.42 10.79 21.70
C ASN A 389 -37.59 9.52 21.51
N GLU A 390 -37.16 8.96 22.60
CA GLU A 390 -37.45 7.64 23.19
C GLU A 390 -37.02 6.42 22.38
N SER A 391 -36.41 5.48 22.94
CA SER A 391 -36.23 4.78 24.18
C SER A 391 -35.96 3.31 23.89
N GLU A 392 -35.25 2.73 24.70
CA GLU A 392 -35.28 1.52 25.55
C GLU A 392 -34.46 0.38 24.97
N GLU A 393 -33.75 -0.44 25.65
CA GLU A 393 -33.44 -0.72 27.05
C GLU A 393 -32.28 -1.70 27.10
N THR A 394 -31.47 -1.62 28.09
CA THR A 394 -30.61 -2.69 28.61
C THR A 394 -31.40 -3.54 29.62
N PRO A 395 -31.04 -4.78 29.97
CA PRO A 395 -29.99 -5.08 30.95
C PRO A 395 -29.24 -6.38 30.64
N GLY A 396 -28.12 -6.73 31.17
CA GLY A 396 -27.48 -6.62 32.43
C GLY A 396 -26.78 -7.93 32.80
N SER A 397 -25.58 -7.84 33.35
CA SER A 397 -24.89 -8.75 34.31
C SER A 397 -24.77 -10.25 33.94
N ASP A 398 -23.65 -10.90 34.19
CA ASP A 398 -22.87 -11.02 35.39
C ASP A 398 -21.53 -11.76 35.13
N GLN A 399 -20.55 -11.40 35.89
CA GLN A 399 -19.34 -11.97 36.42
C GLN A 399 -19.16 -13.51 36.36
N THR A 400 -17.95 -13.97 36.08
CA THR A 400 -16.93 -14.50 36.98
C THR A 400 -15.82 -15.15 36.17
N ASP A 401 -14.60 -14.67 36.29
CA ASP A 401 -13.46 -15.06 37.12
C ASP A 401 -12.83 -16.44 36.81
N SER A 402 -11.54 -16.38 36.68
CA SER A 402 -10.43 -17.31 36.82
C SER A 402 -9.64 -17.56 35.53
N GLY A 403 -8.52 -16.96 35.29
CA GLY A 403 -7.15 -17.24 35.61
C GLY A 403 -6.62 -18.54 35.04
N ASP A 404 -5.73 -18.44 34.03
CA ASP A 404 -4.43 -19.11 34.04
C ASP A 404 -3.56 -18.68 32.84
N ASP A 405 -2.44 -18.18 33.25
CA ASP A 405 -1.19 -17.84 32.66
C ASP A 405 -0.62 -18.97 31.77
N PHE A 406 -0.34 -18.71 30.48
CA PHE A 406 0.77 -19.32 29.74
C PHE A 406 1.26 -18.36 28.65
N GLY A 407 2.48 -17.88 28.86
CA GLY A 407 3.23 -16.99 27.98
C GLY A 407 3.35 -17.50 26.54
N ALA A 408 3.02 -16.63 25.62
CA ALA A 408 3.48 -16.68 24.24
C ALA A 408 4.42 -15.49 24.05
N GLU A 409 5.67 -15.79 23.74
CA GLU A 409 6.65 -14.80 23.31
C GLU A 409 6.15 -14.11 22.03
N GLU A 410 5.68 -12.88 22.20
CA GLU A 410 5.51 -11.94 21.10
C GLU A 410 6.88 -11.49 20.63
N VAL A 411 7.20 -11.84 19.39
CA VAL A 411 8.26 -11.16 18.63
C VAL A 411 7.72 -9.77 18.29
N GLY A 412 8.13 -8.79 19.11
CA GLY A 412 7.77 -7.40 18.97
C GLY A 412 8.27 -6.82 17.65
N SER A 413 7.36 -6.24 16.91
CA SER A 413 7.68 -5.26 15.87
C SER A 413 8.10 -3.95 16.53
N PRO A 414 9.24 -3.37 16.17
CA PRO A 414 9.65 -2.09 16.71
C PRO A 414 9.05 -0.96 15.88
N LEU A 415 7.88 -0.50 16.24
CA LEU A 415 7.36 0.81 15.86
C LEU A 415 6.53 1.37 17.02
N ASP A 416 7.19 1.64 18.13
CA ASP A 416 6.67 2.54 19.15
C ASP A 416 7.34 3.90 18.97
N ALA A 417 6.71 4.77 18.19
CA ALA A 417 6.87 6.20 18.34
C ALA A 417 5.91 6.65 19.45
N SER A 418 6.35 6.51 20.70
CA SER A 418 5.64 7.01 21.87
C SER A 418 5.58 8.53 21.83
N GLY A 419 4.40 9.09 21.62
CA GLY A 419 4.08 10.43 22.06
C GLY A 419 4.04 10.47 23.59
N GLY A 420 5.14 10.80 24.21
CA GLY A 420 5.23 11.05 25.64
C GLY A 420 4.78 12.46 25.97
N ALA A 421 3.86 12.56 26.90
CA ALA A 421 3.46 13.81 27.53
C ALA A 421 4.64 14.48 28.25
N SER A 422 4.64 15.81 28.13
CA SER A 422 5.48 16.77 28.82
C SER A 422 5.72 16.45 30.30
N GLU A 423 6.94 16.13 30.66
CA GLU A 423 7.49 16.46 31.94
C GLU A 423 8.77 17.29 31.75
N LYS A 424 8.76 18.45 32.41
CA LYS A 424 9.90 19.34 32.46
C LYS A 424 11.08 18.61 33.08
N GLN A 425 12.09 18.30 32.29
CA GLN A 425 13.43 18.08 32.76
C GLN A 425 14.38 18.97 31.98
N GLU A 426 15.05 19.86 32.70
CA GLU A 426 16.27 20.50 32.23
C GLU A 426 17.29 19.41 31.90
N THR A 427 17.41 19.14 30.61
CA THR A 427 18.48 18.30 30.08
C THR A 427 19.43 19.16 29.30
N THR A 428 20.64 19.17 29.76
CA THR A 428 21.83 19.70 29.13
C THR A 428 21.92 19.25 27.68
N ASN A 429 22.07 20.23 26.80
CA ASN A 429 22.31 20.14 25.34
C ASN A 429 23.32 19.03 24.99
N LYS A 430 22.85 17.88 24.57
CA LYS A 430 23.63 16.83 23.89
C LYS A 430 22.80 15.90 23.01
N GLU A 431 21.57 16.24 22.68
CA GLU A 431 20.76 15.51 21.73
C GLU A 431 20.49 16.41 20.53
N GLY A 432 20.70 15.87 19.35
CA GLY A 432 20.62 16.51 18.04
C GLY A 432 19.51 17.53 17.93
N GLY A 433 19.92 18.78 17.85
CA GLY A 433 19.09 19.90 18.22
C GLY A 433 18.00 20.24 17.25
N ARG A 434 16.79 20.08 17.66
CA ARG A 434 15.65 20.77 17.07
C ARG A 434 15.55 22.12 17.74
N ILE A 435 15.92 23.19 17.03
CA ILE A 435 15.72 24.55 17.51
C ILE A 435 14.39 25.05 17.00
N PRO A 436 13.38 25.28 17.85
CA PRO A 436 12.09 25.80 17.41
C PRO A 436 12.23 27.27 16.98
N LEU A 437 11.75 27.58 15.77
CA LEU A 437 11.83 28.90 15.16
C LEU A 437 11.07 30.01 15.89
N HIS A 438 10.11 29.69 16.73
CA HIS A 438 9.32 30.68 17.48
C HIS A 438 10.11 31.41 18.59
N GLN A 439 11.38 31.06 18.79
CA GLN A 439 12.26 31.77 19.73
C GLN A 439 13.01 32.96 19.12
N THR A 440 12.89 33.16 17.81
CA THR A 440 13.43 34.36 17.20
C THR A 440 12.41 35.49 17.35
N ASP A 441 12.67 36.37 18.30
CA ASP A 441 11.95 37.62 18.47
C ASP A 441 11.97 38.40 17.18
N SER A 442 10.84 38.72 16.69
CA SER A 442 10.52 39.62 15.59
C SER A 442 10.21 38.96 14.27
N VAL A 443 9.08 39.33 13.78
CA VAL A 443 8.45 39.04 12.52
C VAL A 443 7.48 37.90 12.62
N SER A 444 6.26 38.12 12.21
CA SER A 444 5.22 37.11 12.09
C SER A 444 5.81 35.80 11.56
N ALA A 445 6.28 34.98 12.49
CA ALA A 445 6.79 33.66 12.16
C ALA A 445 5.65 32.87 11.53
N PRO A 446 5.94 32.03 10.56
CA PRO A 446 4.95 31.08 10.07
C PRO A 446 4.34 30.32 11.26
N VAL A 447 3.05 30.15 11.23
CA VAL A 447 2.31 29.44 12.30
C VAL A 447 2.84 28.02 12.39
N GLY A 448 3.21 27.60 13.60
CA GLY A 448 3.79 26.30 13.86
C GLY A 448 5.31 26.29 13.80
N GLY A 449 5.94 25.71 14.77
CA GLY A 449 7.38 25.67 14.93
C GLY A 449 8.06 24.93 13.79
N ALA A 450 8.66 25.63 12.86
CA ALA A 450 9.64 25.02 11.99
C ALA A 450 10.89 24.69 12.83
N THR A 451 11.57 23.61 12.50
CA THR A 451 12.76 23.15 13.21
C THR A 451 13.98 23.24 12.33
N GLU A 452 15.10 23.62 12.92
CA GLU A 452 16.39 23.53 12.27
C GLU A 452 16.96 22.12 12.46
N TYR A 453 17.56 21.56 11.42
CA TYR A 453 18.18 20.23 11.47
C TYR A 453 19.68 20.39 11.64
N ASP A 454 20.20 19.95 12.79
CA ASP A 454 21.64 19.86 13.00
C ASP A 454 22.26 18.65 12.26
N ASP A 455 23.58 18.62 12.20
CA ASP A 455 24.29 17.59 11.43
C ASP A 455 24.18 16.20 12.08
N ASP A 456 24.04 16.10 13.40
CA ASP A 456 23.87 14.81 14.09
C ASP A 456 22.48 14.24 13.84
N TYR A 457 21.44 15.06 13.84
CA TYR A 457 20.08 14.64 13.53
C TYR A 457 19.93 14.26 12.05
N LYS A 458 20.54 15.02 11.12
CA LYS A 458 20.61 14.66 9.71
C LYS A 458 21.28 13.31 9.49
N ARG A 459 22.39 13.05 10.19
CA ARG A 459 23.08 11.76 10.11
C ARG A 459 22.18 10.62 10.59
N GLU A 460 21.47 10.80 11.72
CA GLU A 460 20.51 9.80 12.22
C GLU A 460 19.40 9.52 11.23
N LEU A 461 18.82 10.56 10.62
CA LEU A 461 17.77 10.39 9.59
C LEU A 461 18.31 9.64 8.37
N ASN A 462 19.53 9.94 7.92
CA ASN A 462 20.15 9.28 6.80
C ASN A 462 20.50 7.80 7.11
N GLU A 463 20.96 7.50 8.31
CA GLU A 463 21.20 6.11 8.74
C GLU A 463 19.90 5.31 8.81
N ASN A 464 18.82 5.88 9.30
CA ASN A 464 17.49 5.26 9.34
C ASN A 464 16.94 5.02 7.92
N ALA A 465 17.02 6.00 7.04
CA ALA A 465 16.60 5.86 5.65
C ALA A 465 17.45 4.83 4.89
N ALA A 466 18.75 4.78 5.12
CA ALA A 466 19.61 3.75 4.55
C ALA A 466 19.21 2.34 5.02
N SER A 467 18.88 2.19 6.29
CA SER A 467 18.39 0.92 6.85
C SER A 467 17.05 0.50 6.22
N ASP A 468 16.13 1.44 6.01
CA ASP A 468 14.85 1.17 5.36
C ASP A 468 15.03 0.76 3.89
N ILE A 469 15.89 1.44 3.15
CA ILE A 469 16.25 1.06 1.78
C ILE A 469 16.85 -0.35 1.75
N GLU A 470 17.75 -0.68 2.67
CA GLU A 470 18.34 -2.02 2.76
C GLU A 470 17.27 -3.08 3.02
N ARG A 471 16.37 -2.85 3.96
CA ARG A 471 15.26 -3.74 4.27
C ARG A 471 14.33 -3.95 3.06
N MET A 472 13.99 -2.89 2.34
CA MET A 472 13.18 -2.99 1.11
C MET A 472 13.89 -3.77 0.01
N LEU A 473 15.20 -3.54 -0.18
CA LEU A 473 16.00 -4.30 -1.14
C LEU A 473 16.08 -5.78 -0.79
N ASP A 474 16.21 -6.11 0.49
CA ASP A 474 16.21 -7.50 0.96
C ASP A 474 14.86 -8.17 0.70
N GLN A 475 13.75 -7.49 0.96
CA GLN A 475 12.40 -7.99 0.65
C GLN A 475 12.20 -8.21 -0.86
N MET A 476 12.65 -7.29 -1.69
CA MET A 476 12.60 -7.44 -3.15
C MET A 476 13.46 -8.62 -3.64
N ALA A 477 14.66 -8.77 -3.09
CA ALA A 477 15.56 -9.87 -3.42
C ALA A 477 14.98 -11.20 -2.97
N GLU A 478 14.34 -11.25 -1.80
CA GLU A 478 13.66 -12.41 -1.28
C GLU A 478 12.51 -12.85 -2.20
N LYS A 479 11.60 -11.92 -2.56
CA LYS A 479 10.52 -12.21 -3.53
C LYS A 479 11.08 -12.73 -4.87
N ALA A 480 12.14 -12.09 -5.40
CA ALA A 480 12.75 -12.51 -6.65
C ALA A 480 13.45 -13.87 -6.55
N ALA A 481 14.07 -14.19 -5.42
CA ALA A 481 14.69 -15.47 -5.15
C ALA A 481 13.62 -16.58 -5.00
N PHE A 482 12.56 -16.32 -4.27
CA PHE A 482 11.44 -17.25 -4.16
C PHE A 482 10.79 -17.54 -5.52
N LYS A 483 10.55 -16.52 -6.32
CA LYS A 483 10.00 -16.69 -7.68
C LYS A 483 10.89 -17.58 -8.56
N GLN A 484 12.21 -17.41 -8.47
CA GLN A 484 13.14 -18.29 -9.19
C GLN A 484 13.08 -19.73 -8.66
N MET A 485 13.08 -19.90 -7.34
CA MET A 485 12.98 -21.23 -6.71
C MET A 485 11.67 -21.92 -7.07
N GLU A 486 10.56 -21.20 -7.11
CA GLU A 486 9.26 -21.74 -7.54
C GLU A 486 9.27 -22.13 -9.03
N THR A 487 9.93 -21.35 -9.88
CA THR A 487 10.08 -21.72 -11.30
C THR A 487 10.94 -22.97 -11.49
N GLU A 488 12.04 -23.10 -10.76
CA GLU A 488 12.88 -24.31 -10.75
C GLU A 488 12.07 -25.50 -10.22
N ARG A 489 11.29 -25.28 -9.15
CA ARG A 489 10.41 -26.29 -8.56
C ARG A 489 9.36 -26.80 -9.54
N LEU A 490 8.69 -25.88 -10.22
CA LEU A 490 7.68 -26.22 -11.21
C LEU A 490 8.27 -27.09 -12.34
N LYS A 491 9.50 -26.78 -12.76
CA LYS A 491 10.22 -27.59 -13.74
C LYS A 491 10.49 -29.00 -13.22
N GLU A 492 10.98 -29.14 -11.99
CA GLU A 492 11.19 -30.44 -11.34
C GLU A 492 9.89 -31.24 -11.22
N LEU A 493 8.76 -30.61 -10.87
CA LEU A 493 7.46 -31.26 -10.76
C LEU A 493 6.96 -31.78 -12.12
N ASN A 494 7.14 -31.01 -13.20
CA ASN A 494 6.78 -31.43 -14.54
C ASN A 494 7.69 -32.59 -15.03
N GLU A 495 8.98 -32.53 -14.79
CA GLU A 495 9.90 -33.63 -15.07
C GLU A 495 9.51 -34.91 -14.28
N ALA A 496 9.15 -34.75 -13.01
CA ALA A 496 8.67 -35.85 -12.19
C ALA A 496 7.34 -36.43 -12.70
N ALA A 497 6.43 -35.58 -13.18
CA ALA A 497 5.16 -36.04 -13.77
C ALA A 497 5.39 -36.84 -15.05
N GLN A 498 6.30 -36.41 -15.91
CA GLN A 498 6.63 -37.13 -17.16
C GLN A 498 7.38 -38.44 -16.92
N SER A 499 8.03 -38.59 -15.77
CA SER A 499 8.78 -39.84 -15.43
C SER A 499 7.89 -40.99 -14.93
N ILE A 500 6.62 -40.76 -14.64
CA ILE A 500 5.69 -41.72 -14.08
C ILE A 500 5.00 -42.54 -15.17
N SER A 501 4.86 -43.85 -14.96
CA SER A 501 4.03 -44.69 -15.81
C SER A 501 2.58 -44.63 -15.37
N TYR A 502 1.70 -44.15 -16.24
CA TYR A 502 0.29 -43.98 -15.92
C TYR A 502 -0.61 -45.16 -16.31
N GLY A 503 -0.05 -46.21 -16.94
CA GLY A 503 -0.78 -47.37 -17.44
C GLY A 503 -1.35 -47.16 -18.84
N ASP A 504 -1.79 -48.26 -19.46
CA ASP A 504 -2.16 -48.29 -20.88
C ASP A 504 -3.38 -47.41 -21.22
N ILE A 505 -4.34 -47.27 -20.29
CA ILE A 505 -5.54 -46.45 -20.45
C ILE A 505 -5.24 -44.94 -20.51
N HIS A 506 -4.06 -44.57 -20.04
CA HIS A 506 -3.57 -43.19 -20.08
C HIS A 506 -2.42 -43.00 -21.08
N SER A 507 -2.20 -43.96 -21.98
CA SER A 507 -1.16 -43.86 -22.99
C SER A 507 -1.36 -42.65 -23.89
N GLY A 508 -0.31 -41.83 -24.07
CA GLY A 508 -0.38 -40.60 -24.88
C GLY A 508 -1.06 -39.41 -24.21
N VAL A 509 -1.39 -39.52 -22.93
CA VAL A 509 -1.92 -38.37 -22.16
C VAL A 509 -0.78 -37.50 -21.66
N ASP A 510 -0.81 -36.21 -22.03
CA ASP A 510 0.15 -35.22 -21.56
C ASP A 510 -0.26 -34.71 -20.18
N ILE A 511 0.64 -34.78 -19.21
CA ILE A 511 0.36 -34.36 -17.82
C ILE A 511 1.22 -33.18 -17.51
N ARG A 512 0.56 -32.07 -17.13
CA ARG A 512 1.18 -30.81 -16.83
C ARG A 512 0.86 -30.37 -15.41
N VAL A 513 1.89 -29.94 -14.70
CA VAL A 513 1.76 -29.35 -13.38
C VAL A 513 1.76 -27.84 -13.51
N HIS A 514 0.76 -27.20 -12.93
CA HIS A 514 0.62 -25.75 -12.82
C HIS A 514 0.77 -25.35 -11.36
N ARG A 515 1.44 -24.25 -11.11
CA ARG A 515 1.57 -23.65 -9.78
C ARG A 515 1.63 -22.15 -9.91
N ILE A 516 0.87 -21.44 -9.11
CA ILE A 516 0.91 -19.98 -9.01
C ILE A 516 2.22 -19.58 -8.31
N ALA A 517 3.12 -18.93 -9.05
CA ALA A 517 4.43 -18.53 -8.52
C ALA A 517 4.31 -17.35 -7.56
N GLU A 518 3.40 -16.41 -7.83
CA GLU A 518 3.18 -15.20 -7.04
C GLU A 518 1.69 -15.09 -6.72
N VAL A 519 1.38 -14.98 -5.44
CA VAL A 519 -0.01 -14.92 -4.94
C VAL A 519 -0.50 -13.48 -4.99
N ASP A 520 -1.63 -13.25 -5.65
CA ASP A 520 -2.29 -11.97 -5.73
C ASP A 520 -2.89 -11.54 -4.38
N GLU A 521 -2.90 -10.23 -4.11
CA GLU A 521 -3.54 -9.66 -2.92
C GLU A 521 -5.02 -10.07 -2.79
N GLN A 522 -5.72 -10.23 -3.92
CA GLN A 522 -7.12 -10.69 -3.93
C GLN A 522 -7.29 -12.07 -3.29
N LEU A 523 -6.39 -13.01 -3.55
CA LEU A 523 -6.44 -14.35 -2.93
C LEU A 523 -6.14 -14.28 -1.44
N GLN A 524 -5.30 -13.37 -1.00
CA GLN A 524 -5.00 -13.14 0.41
C GLN A 524 -6.23 -12.59 1.14
N ASP A 525 -6.88 -11.56 0.59
CA ASP A 525 -8.08 -10.95 1.14
C ASP A 525 -9.25 -11.95 1.22
N GLN A 526 -9.45 -12.73 0.16
CA GLN A 526 -10.44 -13.80 0.15
C GLN A 526 -10.16 -14.85 1.23
N TYR A 527 -8.91 -15.26 1.40
CA TYR A 527 -8.54 -16.19 2.46
C TYR A 527 -8.87 -15.62 3.85
N HIS A 528 -8.48 -14.38 4.12
CA HIS A 528 -8.72 -13.74 5.41
C HIS A 528 -10.21 -13.57 5.71
N SER A 529 -11.04 -13.35 4.70
CA SER A 529 -12.50 -13.19 4.87
C SER A 529 -13.21 -14.47 5.30
N ILE A 530 -12.73 -15.66 4.90
CA ILE A 530 -13.40 -16.94 5.15
C ILE A 530 -12.69 -17.84 6.15
N SER A 531 -11.40 -17.62 6.42
CA SER A 531 -10.57 -18.57 7.18
C SER A 531 -10.98 -18.69 8.66
N GLY A 532 -11.49 -17.63 9.30
CA GLY A 532 -11.77 -17.62 10.73
C GLY A 532 -12.54 -18.86 11.23
N PRO A 533 -13.77 -19.11 10.76
CA PRO A 533 -14.56 -20.28 11.16
C PRO A 533 -13.89 -21.62 10.80
N LEU A 534 -13.19 -21.68 9.66
CA LEU A 534 -12.52 -22.91 9.20
C LEU A 534 -11.32 -23.27 10.09
N LEU A 535 -10.56 -22.28 10.53
CA LEU A 535 -9.45 -22.47 11.45
C LEU A 535 -9.92 -22.94 12.85
N ASP A 536 -11.12 -22.55 13.28
CA ASP A 536 -11.70 -23.07 14.52
C ASP A 536 -12.00 -24.56 14.43
N ILE A 537 -12.50 -25.02 13.29
CA ILE A 537 -12.68 -26.46 13.03
C ILE A 537 -11.34 -27.21 13.02
N SER A 538 -10.31 -26.62 12.41
CA SER A 538 -8.94 -27.15 12.43
C SER A 538 -8.41 -27.28 13.86
N ARG A 539 -8.58 -26.27 14.71
CA ARG A 539 -8.18 -26.33 16.13
C ARG A 539 -8.91 -27.43 16.91
N GLN A 540 -10.21 -27.66 16.63
CA GLN A 540 -10.94 -28.77 17.24
C GLN A 540 -10.37 -30.12 16.81
N LEU A 541 -10.04 -30.27 15.52
CA LEU A 541 -9.40 -31.49 14.98
C LEU A 541 -8.03 -31.74 15.66
N GLN A 542 -7.22 -30.69 15.79
CA GLN A 542 -5.93 -30.77 16.47
C GLN A 542 -6.08 -31.25 17.92
N ARG A 543 -6.96 -30.63 18.71
CA ARG A 543 -7.22 -31.02 20.09
C ARG A 543 -7.63 -32.49 20.21
N SER A 544 -8.55 -32.92 19.35
CA SER A 544 -9.08 -34.28 19.38
C SER A 544 -8.02 -35.34 19.02
N LEU A 545 -7.14 -35.04 18.05
CA LEU A 545 -6.09 -35.97 17.62
C LEU A 545 -4.92 -36.00 18.59
N VAL A 546 -4.41 -34.82 19.01
CA VAL A 546 -3.29 -34.69 19.94
C VAL A 546 -3.59 -35.45 21.27
N GLN A 547 -4.82 -35.32 21.78
CA GLN A 547 -5.20 -36.01 23.00
C GLN A 547 -5.12 -37.52 22.80
N LYS A 548 -5.62 -38.05 21.66
CA LYS A 548 -5.59 -39.49 21.36
C LYS A 548 -4.18 -40.02 21.11
N LEU A 549 -3.32 -39.23 20.45
CA LEU A 549 -1.92 -39.60 20.25
C LEU A 549 -1.16 -39.63 21.57
N LYS A 550 -1.43 -38.71 22.49
CA LYS A 550 -0.88 -38.72 23.86
C LYS A 550 -1.32 -39.93 24.65
N ASP A 551 -2.59 -40.37 24.49
CA ASP A 551 -3.11 -41.55 25.17
C ASP A 551 -2.41 -42.82 24.65
N GLN A 552 -2.12 -42.91 23.38
CA GLN A 552 -1.33 -44.01 22.81
C GLN A 552 0.14 -43.97 23.26
N GLN A 553 0.74 -42.80 23.29
CA GLN A 553 2.12 -42.63 23.73
C GLN A 553 2.35 -43.03 25.20
N ARG A 554 1.37 -42.76 26.06
CA ARG A 554 1.46 -43.10 27.49
C ARG A 554 1.40 -44.60 27.73
N GLY A 555 0.98 -45.39 26.76
CA GLY A 555 0.62 -46.77 26.99
C GLY A 555 -0.60 -46.86 27.93
N GLY A 556 -1.05 -47.98 28.27
CA GLY A 556 -2.19 -48.08 29.16
C GLY A 556 -2.67 -49.51 29.43
N LYS A 557 -3.41 -49.64 30.50
CA LYS A 557 -4.08 -50.90 30.87
C LYS A 557 -5.33 -51.05 30.01
N GLN A 558 -5.31 -51.97 29.04
CA GLN A 558 -6.48 -52.37 28.26
C GLN A 558 -7.25 -53.43 29.06
N THR A 559 -8.37 -53.03 29.65
CA THR A 559 -9.26 -53.90 30.44
C THR A 559 -10.38 -54.50 29.62
N GLY A 560 -11.11 -55.45 30.15
CA GLY A 560 -12.31 -56.00 29.49
C GLY A 560 -11.98 -57.03 28.38
N LEU A 561 -10.88 -57.71 28.51
CA LEU A 561 -10.50 -58.82 27.59
C LEU A 561 -11.02 -60.15 28.09
N VAL A 562 -11.49 -61.00 27.15
CA VAL A 562 -11.97 -62.36 27.43
C VAL A 562 -10.79 -63.31 27.70
N MET A 563 -9.60 -63.00 27.17
CA MET A 563 -8.37 -63.79 27.33
C MET A 563 -7.18 -62.85 27.58
N GLY A 564 -6.22 -63.27 28.45
CA GLY A 564 -5.01 -62.53 28.71
C GLY A 564 -4.16 -63.16 29.81
N ARG A 565 -2.90 -62.67 29.94
CA ARG A 565 -1.96 -63.14 30.97
C ARG A 565 -2.18 -62.54 32.36
N ARG A 566 -2.98 -61.50 32.48
CA ARG A 566 -3.19 -60.73 33.72
C ARG A 566 -4.67 -60.55 33.99
N LEU A 567 -5.12 -60.88 35.21
CA LEU A 567 -6.49 -60.74 35.66
C LEU A 567 -6.74 -59.38 36.26
N ASP A 568 -7.87 -58.78 35.92
CA ASP A 568 -8.34 -57.55 36.54
C ASP A 568 -9.25 -57.89 37.74
N ALA A 569 -8.72 -57.77 38.94
CA ALA A 569 -9.43 -58.13 40.16
C ALA A 569 -10.76 -57.35 40.32
N HIS A 570 -10.86 -56.12 39.79
CA HIS A 570 -12.08 -55.30 39.84
C HIS A 570 -13.15 -55.75 38.85
N ALA A 571 -12.77 -56.53 37.82
CA ALA A 571 -13.71 -57.06 36.83
C ALA A 571 -14.27 -58.44 37.18
N LEU A 572 -13.69 -59.12 38.16
CA LEU A 572 -14.14 -60.46 38.57
C LEU A 572 -15.57 -60.51 39.08
N CYS A 573 -16.09 -59.40 39.62
CA CYS A 573 -17.47 -59.32 40.08
C CYS A 573 -18.51 -59.07 38.96
N ARG A 574 -18.12 -58.85 37.71
CA ARG A 574 -19.03 -58.50 36.61
C ARG A 574 -19.68 -59.67 35.88
N ASN A 575 -19.29 -60.84 36.08
CA ASN A 575 -19.83 -62.11 35.50
C ASN A 575 -19.98 -62.09 33.96
N ASP A 576 -19.25 -61.21 33.25
CA ASP A 576 -19.29 -61.02 31.79
C ASP A 576 -18.15 -61.74 31.05
N GLY A 577 -17.33 -62.50 31.79
CA GLY A 577 -16.18 -63.18 31.25
C GLY A 577 -15.02 -62.28 30.78
N LYS A 578 -15.15 -60.98 30.90
CA LYS A 578 -14.17 -60.00 30.44
C LYS A 578 -13.22 -59.57 31.58
N VAL A 579 -12.56 -60.53 32.16
CA VAL A 579 -11.79 -60.37 33.41
C VAL A 579 -10.29 -60.18 33.20
N PHE A 580 -9.81 -60.13 31.99
CA PHE A 580 -8.40 -59.99 31.71
C PHE A 580 -8.02 -58.58 31.28
N TYR A 581 -6.77 -58.21 31.53
CA TYR A 581 -6.19 -56.97 31.02
C TYR A 581 -4.81 -57.20 30.42
N LYS A 582 -4.44 -56.33 29.50
CA LYS A 582 -3.10 -56.25 28.89
C LYS A 582 -2.54 -54.82 29.14
N ASN A 583 -1.30 -54.74 29.59
CA ASN A 583 -0.59 -53.47 29.57
C ASN A 583 0.01 -53.30 28.18
N ASN A 584 -0.42 -52.26 27.50
CA ASN A 584 0.20 -51.81 26.27
C ASN A 584 1.45 -51.04 26.63
N LEU A 585 2.56 -51.32 25.99
CA LEU A 585 3.79 -50.54 26.12
C LEU A 585 3.57 -49.15 25.48
N PRO A 586 4.25 -48.10 25.95
CA PRO A 586 4.28 -46.85 25.25
C PRO A 586 4.76 -47.04 23.81
N ASN A 587 3.98 -46.57 22.84
CA ASN A 587 4.35 -46.63 21.44
C ASN A 587 4.84 -45.26 20.99
N GLU A 588 5.81 -45.24 20.12
CA GLU A 588 6.19 -44.02 19.41
C GLU A 588 5.02 -43.55 18.55
N ILE A 589 4.84 -42.25 18.42
CA ILE A 589 3.83 -41.70 17.52
C ILE A 589 4.28 -41.96 16.08
N PRO A 590 3.50 -42.68 15.29
CA PRO A 590 3.87 -42.96 13.91
C PRO A 590 3.93 -41.65 13.11
N LYS A 591 4.96 -41.48 12.32
CA LYS A 591 5.09 -40.33 11.41
C LYS A 591 4.08 -40.47 10.30
N ILE A 592 3.32 -39.40 10.07
CA ILE A 592 2.23 -39.34 9.09
C ILE A 592 2.63 -38.40 7.97
N SER A 593 2.28 -38.75 6.72
CA SER A 593 2.27 -37.81 5.59
C SER A 593 0.91 -37.86 4.88
N VAL A 594 0.46 -36.72 4.35
CA VAL A 594 -0.87 -36.58 3.75
C VAL A 594 -0.75 -36.09 2.33
N GLY A 595 -1.41 -36.76 1.39
CA GLY A 595 -1.66 -36.27 0.04
C GLY A 595 -3.15 -35.96 -0.11
N LEU A 596 -3.50 -34.77 -0.50
CA LEU A 596 -4.86 -34.34 -0.80
C LEU A 596 -4.98 -34.08 -2.29
N LEU A 597 -5.91 -34.80 -2.93
CA LEU A 597 -6.24 -34.64 -4.34
C LEU A 597 -7.68 -34.15 -4.48
N LEU A 598 -7.88 -33.06 -5.19
CA LEU A 598 -9.18 -32.39 -5.38
C LEU A 598 -9.59 -32.49 -6.84
N ASP A 599 -10.80 -32.99 -7.08
CA ASP A 599 -11.44 -32.90 -8.37
C ASP A 599 -11.90 -31.48 -8.64
N GLU A 600 -11.41 -30.90 -9.74
CA GLU A 600 -11.79 -29.54 -10.20
C GLU A 600 -12.56 -29.64 -11.53
N SER A 601 -13.27 -30.73 -11.73
CA SER A 601 -14.15 -30.86 -12.89
C SER A 601 -15.34 -29.91 -12.84
N GLY A 602 -15.94 -29.65 -13.99
CA GLY A 602 -17.09 -28.76 -14.13
C GLY A 602 -18.30 -29.18 -13.30
N SER A 603 -18.48 -30.47 -13.01
CA SER A 603 -19.53 -30.99 -12.13
C SER A 603 -19.41 -30.50 -10.67
N MET A 604 -18.19 -30.11 -10.27
CA MET A 604 -17.93 -29.57 -8.94
C MET A 604 -18.49 -28.15 -8.73
N CYS A 605 -18.97 -27.48 -9.76
CA CYS A 605 -19.70 -26.21 -9.59
C CYS A 605 -21.12 -26.41 -9.05
N CYS A 606 -21.68 -27.62 -9.20
CA CYS A 606 -23.05 -27.92 -8.77
C CYS A 606 -23.11 -28.14 -7.25
N GLY A 607 -24.11 -27.56 -6.57
CA GLY A 607 -24.33 -27.79 -5.14
C GLY A 607 -23.17 -27.38 -4.24
N ASP A 608 -22.46 -26.30 -4.61
CA ASP A 608 -21.33 -25.72 -3.87
C ASP A 608 -20.18 -26.71 -3.55
N ARG A 609 -20.05 -27.81 -4.31
CA ARG A 609 -19.03 -28.86 -4.08
C ARG A 609 -17.61 -28.29 -4.04
N SER A 610 -17.26 -27.39 -4.96
CA SER A 610 -15.94 -26.75 -4.99
C SER A 610 -15.69 -25.90 -3.75
N THR A 611 -16.72 -25.26 -3.20
CA THR A 611 -16.64 -24.49 -1.96
C THR A 611 -16.37 -25.38 -0.76
N TYR A 612 -17.08 -26.52 -0.65
CA TYR A 612 -16.81 -27.51 0.40
C TYR A 612 -15.44 -28.16 0.26
N ALA A 613 -15.01 -28.47 -0.96
CA ALA A 613 -13.67 -29.02 -1.23
C ALA A 613 -12.58 -28.05 -0.82
N ARG A 614 -12.74 -26.76 -1.16
CA ARG A 614 -11.82 -25.68 -0.76
C ARG A 614 -11.77 -25.52 0.76
N ALA A 615 -12.91 -25.48 1.42
CA ALA A 615 -12.99 -25.36 2.88
C ALA A 615 -12.32 -26.56 3.58
N ALA A 616 -12.58 -27.78 3.10
CA ALA A 616 -11.93 -28.99 3.62
C ALA A 616 -10.40 -28.95 3.41
N ALA A 617 -9.94 -28.46 2.25
CA ALA A 617 -8.51 -28.30 1.96
C ALA A 617 -7.85 -27.30 2.93
N ILE A 618 -8.47 -26.15 3.21
CA ILE A 618 -7.97 -25.16 4.17
C ILE A 618 -7.88 -25.76 5.58
N ILE A 619 -8.93 -26.46 6.04
CA ILE A 619 -8.95 -27.10 7.36
C ILE A 619 -7.84 -28.15 7.48
N LEU A 620 -7.69 -29.01 6.48
CA LEU A 620 -6.69 -30.07 6.49
C LEU A 620 -5.27 -29.53 6.36
N TYR A 621 -5.07 -28.53 5.55
CA TYR A 621 -3.78 -27.88 5.38
C TYR A 621 -3.32 -27.22 6.70
N ASP A 622 -4.15 -26.39 7.31
CA ASP A 622 -3.83 -25.75 8.60
C ASP A 622 -3.60 -26.78 9.71
N PHE A 623 -4.46 -27.81 9.76
CA PHE A 623 -4.29 -28.92 10.70
C PHE A 623 -2.92 -29.61 10.56
N CYS A 624 -2.52 -29.93 9.34
CA CYS A 624 -1.24 -30.59 9.08
C CYS A 624 -0.05 -29.69 9.37
N GLN A 625 -0.13 -28.40 9.01
CA GLN A 625 0.93 -27.43 9.27
C GLN A 625 1.17 -27.25 10.78
N ASN A 626 0.12 -27.07 11.55
CA ASN A 626 0.22 -26.87 13.01
C ASN A 626 0.74 -28.13 13.76
N LEU A 627 0.62 -29.31 13.19
CA LEU A 627 1.14 -30.56 13.76
C LEU A 627 2.47 -30.99 13.10
N ASN A 628 3.06 -30.18 12.23
CA ASN A 628 4.25 -30.53 11.46
C ASN A 628 4.11 -31.84 10.68
N ILE A 629 2.90 -32.12 10.15
CA ILE A 629 2.63 -33.26 9.29
C ILE A 629 2.88 -32.84 7.85
N PRO A 630 3.80 -33.48 7.11
CA PRO A 630 4.00 -33.19 5.70
C PRO A 630 2.71 -33.39 4.91
N ILE A 631 2.28 -32.35 4.21
CA ILE A 631 1.08 -32.39 3.36
C ILE A 631 1.41 -31.84 1.97
N MET A 632 0.81 -32.48 0.96
CA MET A 632 0.71 -31.91 -0.37
C MET A 632 -0.75 -31.81 -0.81
N VAL A 633 -1.08 -30.74 -1.55
CA VAL A 633 -2.45 -30.48 -2.02
C VAL A 633 -2.41 -30.21 -3.52
N TYR A 634 -3.16 -31.02 -4.26
CA TYR A 634 -3.30 -30.92 -5.70
C TYR A 634 -4.76 -30.84 -6.10
N GLY A 635 -5.06 -29.97 -7.07
CA GLY A 635 -6.27 -30.04 -7.87
C GLY A 635 -6.00 -30.70 -9.21
N HIS A 636 -7.01 -31.21 -9.89
CA HIS A 636 -6.87 -31.71 -11.24
C HIS A 636 -8.10 -31.45 -12.10
N SER A 637 -7.85 -31.22 -13.38
CA SER A 637 -8.86 -31.20 -14.43
C SER A 637 -8.25 -31.63 -15.76
N THR A 638 -9.07 -31.81 -16.79
CA THR A 638 -8.54 -32.00 -18.14
C THR A 638 -8.03 -30.70 -18.71
N GLY A 639 -6.85 -30.75 -19.35
CA GLY A 639 -6.26 -29.65 -20.09
C GLY A 639 -6.74 -29.58 -21.56
N ARG A 640 -5.98 -28.89 -22.39
CA ARG A 640 -6.25 -28.84 -23.84
C ARG A 640 -6.06 -30.22 -24.46
N GLY A 641 -7.06 -30.69 -25.20
CA GLY A 641 -7.06 -32.00 -25.82
C GLY A 641 -7.34 -33.13 -24.83
N SER A 642 -6.51 -34.17 -24.82
CA SER A 642 -6.60 -35.30 -23.88
C SER A 642 -5.68 -35.15 -22.65
N GLY A 643 -5.03 -34.01 -22.47
CA GLY A 643 -4.10 -33.75 -21.37
C GLY A 643 -4.77 -33.66 -20.01
N VAL A 644 -3.98 -33.82 -18.97
CA VAL A 644 -4.40 -33.59 -17.57
C VAL A 644 -3.57 -32.48 -16.97
N ASP A 645 -4.25 -31.45 -16.50
CA ASP A 645 -3.66 -30.35 -15.76
C ASP A 645 -3.77 -30.64 -14.26
N LEU A 646 -2.63 -30.61 -13.59
CA LEU A 646 -2.50 -30.76 -12.14
C LEU A 646 -2.17 -29.39 -11.54
N TYR A 647 -2.97 -28.94 -10.60
CA TYR A 647 -2.78 -27.67 -9.93
C TYR A 647 -2.13 -27.90 -8.56
N SER A 648 -0.86 -27.49 -8.42
CA SER A 648 -0.12 -27.63 -7.18
C SER A 648 -0.40 -26.43 -6.26
N TYR A 649 -1.13 -26.66 -5.18
CA TYR A 649 -1.43 -25.66 -4.17
C TYR A 649 -0.42 -25.67 -3.02
N ALA A 650 -0.05 -26.87 -2.57
CA ALA A 650 0.96 -27.06 -1.54
C ALA A 650 1.79 -28.30 -1.81
N GLU A 651 3.08 -28.23 -1.52
CA GLU A 651 4.03 -29.31 -1.72
C GLU A 651 4.59 -29.81 -0.40
N PHE A 652 5.05 -31.07 -0.39
CA PHE A 652 5.79 -31.60 0.75
C PHE A 652 7.03 -30.76 1.03
N ASP A 653 7.27 -30.49 2.28
CA ASP A 653 8.44 -29.73 2.74
C ASP A 653 8.56 -28.34 2.12
N SER A 654 7.44 -27.74 1.70
CA SER A 654 7.39 -26.36 1.23
C SER A 654 7.75 -25.40 2.39
N ILE A 655 8.61 -24.44 2.09
CA ILE A 655 8.95 -23.33 3.00
C ILE A 655 8.14 -22.07 2.69
N ASP A 656 7.33 -22.12 1.64
CA ASP A 656 6.53 -20.99 1.20
C ASP A 656 5.30 -20.81 2.11
N ARG A 657 5.20 -19.65 2.70
CA ARG A 657 4.06 -19.28 3.57
C ARG A 657 2.79 -18.96 2.80
N ASP A 658 2.90 -18.77 1.49
CA ASP A 658 1.79 -18.38 0.62
C ASP A 658 0.98 -19.59 0.12
N ASP A 659 1.41 -20.80 0.40
CA ASP A 659 0.68 -22.03 0.03
C ASP A 659 -0.78 -22.01 0.52
N LYS A 660 -1.03 -21.49 1.72
CA LYS A 660 -2.39 -21.35 2.27
C LYS A 660 -3.30 -20.46 1.42
N TYR A 661 -2.75 -19.43 0.78
CA TYR A 661 -3.51 -18.51 -0.07
C TYR A 661 -3.79 -19.12 -1.46
N ARG A 662 -2.86 -19.96 -1.97
CA ARG A 662 -3.09 -20.69 -3.23
C ARG A 662 -4.30 -21.61 -3.16
N LEU A 663 -4.69 -22.09 -1.98
CA LEU A 663 -5.91 -22.88 -1.78
C LEU A 663 -7.18 -22.11 -2.20
N MET A 664 -7.13 -20.80 -2.28
CA MET A 664 -8.27 -19.99 -2.73
C MET A 664 -8.53 -20.11 -4.24
N ASP A 665 -7.54 -20.52 -5.03
CA ASP A 665 -7.68 -20.78 -6.48
C ASP A 665 -8.38 -22.10 -6.81
N ILE A 666 -8.68 -22.93 -5.81
CA ILE A 666 -9.45 -24.18 -6.01
C ILE A 666 -10.83 -23.82 -6.58
N ALA A 667 -11.11 -24.27 -7.79
CA ALA A 667 -12.34 -23.94 -8.51
C ALA A 667 -12.73 -25.05 -9.49
N ALA A 668 -14.01 -25.12 -9.85
CA ALA A 668 -14.46 -26.01 -10.92
C ALA A 668 -13.96 -25.48 -12.28
N ARG A 669 -13.38 -26.37 -13.10
CA ARG A 669 -12.74 -26.02 -14.40
C ARG A 669 -13.34 -26.82 -15.56
N ASN A 670 -12.64 -27.83 -16.03
CA ASN A 670 -13.03 -28.65 -17.19
C ASN A 670 -13.56 -30.03 -16.79
N SER A 671 -13.35 -31.07 -17.61
CA SER A 671 -13.65 -32.47 -17.29
C SER A 671 -12.59 -33.09 -16.38
N ASN A 672 -12.77 -34.30 -15.92
CA ASN A 672 -11.82 -35.00 -15.04
C ASN A 672 -11.31 -36.32 -15.62
N ARG A 673 -10.02 -36.56 -15.41
CA ARG A 673 -9.35 -37.84 -15.68
C ARG A 673 -8.63 -38.27 -14.39
N ASP A 674 -9.43 -38.67 -13.39
CA ASP A 674 -9.00 -38.93 -12.02
C ASP A 674 -7.84 -39.94 -11.91
N GLY A 675 -7.82 -41.00 -12.73
CA GLY A 675 -6.82 -42.03 -12.62
C GLY A 675 -5.39 -41.57 -12.83
N ALA A 676 -5.16 -40.72 -13.83
CA ALA A 676 -3.83 -40.13 -14.07
C ALA A 676 -3.39 -39.25 -12.92
N ALA A 677 -4.26 -38.34 -12.45
CA ALA A 677 -4.00 -37.49 -11.32
C ALA A 677 -3.74 -38.26 -10.03
N LEU A 678 -4.55 -39.29 -9.78
CA LEU A 678 -4.43 -40.14 -8.63
C LEU A 678 -3.10 -40.91 -8.61
N ARG A 679 -2.65 -41.45 -9.77
CA ARG A 679 -1.33 -42.09 -9.89
C ARG A 679 -0.20 -41.15 -9.59
N TYR A 680 -0.25 -39.89 -10.09
CA TYR A 680 0.76 -38.91 -9.79
C TYR A 680 0.90 -38.67 -8.29
N VAL A 681 -0.21 -38.33 -7.62
CA VAL A 681 -0.21 -38.01 -6.18
C VAL A 681 0.21 -39.24 -5.36
N ALA A 682 -0.28 -40.45 -5.73
CA ALA A 682 0.08 -41.67 -5.05
C ALA A 682 1.58 -42.05 -5.22
N GLU A 683 2.18 -41.81 -6.40
CA GLU A 683 3.63 -42.02 -6.59
C GLU A 683 4.48 -41.03 -5.80
N GLN A 684 4.07 -39.74 -5.74
CA GLN A 684 4.78 -38.80 -4.89
C GLN A 684 4.70 -39.20 -3.41
N LEU A 685 3.54 -39.61 -2.95
CA LEU A 685 3.33 -40.09 -1.58
C LEU A 685 4.09 -41.41 -1.30
N ALA A 686 4.21 -42.29 -2.29
CA ALA A 686 4.98 -43.55 -2.17
C ALA A 686 6.49 -43.29 -1.96
N LYS A 687 7.01 -42.21 -2.43
CA LYS A 687 8.41 -41.79 -2.22
C LYS A 687 8.71 -41.31 -0.80
N ARG A 688 7.67 -41.07 0.01
CA ARG A 688 7.82 -40.61 1.40
C ARG A 688 8.25 -41.75 2.33
N THR A 689 8.97 -41.39 3.38
CA THR A 689 9.55 -42.31 4.35
C THR A 689 8.70 -42.47 5.62
N GLU A 690 7.61 -41.69 5.73
CA GLU A 690 6.70 -41.77 6.87
C GLU A 690 5.98 -43.13 6.92
N GLU A 691 5.70 -43.61 8.13
CA GLU A 691 5.10 -44.90 8.38
C GLU A 691 3.64 -44.97 7.90
N VAL A 692 2.91 -43.88 8.10
CA VAL A 692 1.51 -43.77 7.68
C VAL A 692 1.42 -42.76 6.54
N ARG A 693 1.09 -43.23 5.36
CA ARG A 693 0.92 -42.44 4.15
C ARG A 693 -0.54 -42.41 3.78
N LEU A 694 -1.20 -41.26 3.99
CA LEU A 694 -2.64 -41.08 3.79
C LEU A 694 -2.90 -40.27 2.52
N LEU A 695 -3.68 -40.87 1.59
CA LEU A 695 -4.17 -40.14 0.41
C LEU A 695 -5.67 -39.92 0.58
N ILE A 696 -6.06 -38.64 0.53
CA ILE A 696 -7.45 -38.18 0.58
C ILE A 696 -7.82 -37.65 -0.80
N LEU A 697 -8.83 -38.25 -1.41
CA LEU A 697 -9.41 -37.83 -2.68
C LEU A 697 -10.76 -37.19 -2.44
N VAL A 698 -10.97 -35.95 -2.94
CA VAL A 698 -12.26 -35.25 -2.94
C VAL A 698 -12.76 -35.24 -4.37
N SER A 699 -13.81 -35.97 -4.68
CA SER A 699 -14.39 -36.05 -6.04
C SER A 699 -15.88 -36.40 -5.94
N ASP A 700 -16.66 -36.11 -6.97
CA ASP A 700 -18.02 -36.56 -7.14
C ASP A 700 -18.12 -38.03 -7.61
N GLY A 701 -16.97 -38.66 -7.92
CA GLY A 701 -16.87 -40.05 -8.32
C GLY A 701 -17.40 -40.35 -9.73
N GLN A 702 -17.41 -39.34 -10.61
CA GLN A 702 -17.87 -39.49 -11.99
C GLN A 702 -16.79 -39.11 -13.00
N PRO A 703 -15.84 -40.01 -13.34
CA PRO A 703 -14.86 -39.71 -14.39
C PRO A 703 -15.54 -39.43 -15.72
N ALA A 704 -15.21 -38.30 -16.34
CA ALA A 704 -15.91 -37.78 -17.53
C ALA A 704 -14.99 -37.13 -18.57
N ALA A 705 -13.80 -37.73 -18.78
CA ALA A 705 -12.90 -37.27 -19.82
C ALA A 705 -13.09 -38.03 -21.14
N SER A 706 -12.68 -37.44 -22.27
CA SER A 706 -12.65 -38.13 -23.56
C SER A 706 -11.78 -39.39 -23.49
N GLY A 707 -12.37 -40.53 -23.82
CA GLY A 707 -11.72 -41.85 -23.72
C GLY A 707 -11.45 -42.33 -22.28
N TYR A 708 -12.04 -41.69 -21.28
CA TYR A 708 -11.92 -42.11 -19.87
C TYR A 708 -13.23 -41.85 -19.11
N SER A 709 -14.16 -42.77 -19.19
CA SER A 709 -15.48 -42.67 -18.55
C SER A 709 -16.09 -44.06 -18.30
N GLY A 710 -17.13 -44.10 -17.47
CA GLY A 710 -17.93 -45.29 -17.19
C GLY A 710 -17.12 -46.39 -16.50
N THR A 711 -17.48 -47.68 -16.81
CA THR A 711 -16.93 -48.85 -16.12
C THR A 711 -15.42 -49.03 -16.26
N ALA A 712 -14.86 -48.71 -17.43
CA ALA A 712 -13.40 -48.80 -17.65
C ALA A 712 -12.62 -47.83 -16.74
N ALA A 713 -13.10 -46.59 -16.58
CA ALA A 713 -12.49 -45.64 -15.69
C ALA A 713 -12.65 -46.03 -14.20
N GLU A 714 -13.80 -46.60 -13.82
CA GLU A 714 -14.02 -47.11 -12.46
C GLU A 714 -13.12 -48.32 -12.14
N GLU A 715 -12.91 -49.21 -13.11
CA GLU A 715 -12.00 -50.35 -12.96
C GLU A 715 -10.55 -49.90 -12.81
N ASP A 716 -10.11 -48.90 -13.58
CA ASP A 716 -8.80 -48.32 -13.43
C ASP A 716 -8.62 -47.71 -12.02
N LEU A 717 -9.58 -46.91 -11.54
CA LEU A 717 -9.53 -46.32 -10.20
C LEU A 717 -9.46 -47.39 -9.09
N ARG A 718 -10.23 -48.45 -9.22
CA ARG A 718 -10.15 -49.59 -8.29
C ARG A 718 -8.78 -50.30 -8.36
N GLY A 719 -8.23 -50.44 -9.57
CA GLY A 719 -6.91 -51.01 -9.81
C GLY A 719 -5.81 -50.19 -9.15
N ILE A 720 -5.83 -48.88 -9.36
CA ILE A 720 -4.89 -47.92 -8.76
C ILE A 720 -4.96 -48.01 -7.23
N LYS A 721 -6.17 -47.94 -6.65
CA LYS A 721 -6.36 -48.08 -5.21
C LYS A 721 -5.72 -49.36 -4.67
N GLN A 722 -5.94 -50.53 -5.34
CA GLN A 722 -5.37 -51.80 -4.90
C GLN A 722 -3.84 -51.83 -5.02
N GLU A 723 -3.30 -51.30 -6.11
CA GLU A 723 -1.85 -51.21 -6.34
C GLU A 723 -1.17 -50.44 -5.21
N TYR A 724 -1.63 -49.22 -4.95
CA TYR A 724 -0.99 -48.36 -3.95
C TYR A 724 -1.30 -48.75 -2.51
N LYS A 725 -2.42 -49.41 -2.26
CA LYS A 725 -2.67 -50.07 -0.97
C LYS A 725 -1.62 -51.13 -0.67
N ARG A 726 -1.17 -51.89 -1.69
CA ARG A 726 -0.07 -52.86 -1.55
C ARG A 726 1.28 -52.18 -1.30
N LYS A 727 1.46 -50.95 -1.80
CA LYS A 727 2.62 -50.10 -1.52
C LYS A 727 2.51 -49.40 -0.13
N GLY A 728 1.47 -49.65 0.67
CA GLY A 728 1.28 -49.14 2.02
C GLY A 728 0.67 -47.74 2.09
N ILE A 729 -0.05 -47.31 1.04
CA ILE A 729 -0.80 -46.06 1.05
C ILE A 729 -2.24 -46.31 1.48
N LEU A 730 -2.71 -45.52 2.42
CA LEU A 730 -4.09 -45.57 2.91
C LEU A 730 -4.94 -44.62 2.09
N PHE A 731 -6.00 -45.13 1.48
CA PHE A 731 -6.93 -44.37 0.67
C PHE A 731 -8.16 -43.99 1.47
N VAL A 732 -8.56 -42.73 1.37
CA VAL A 732 -9.83 -42.19 1.87
C VAL A 732 -10.44 -41.35 0.77
N ALA A 733 -11.61 -41.70 0.29
CA ALA A 733 -12.35 -40.89 -0.65
C ALA A 733 -13.36 -40.02 0.12
N ALA A 734 -13.38 -38.74 -0.17
CA ALA A 734 -14.30 -37.78 0.44
C ALA A 734 -15.48 -37.53 -0.49
N ALA A 735 -16.70 -37.74 0.03
CA ALA A 735 -17.96 -37.51 -0.67
C ALA A 735 -18.65 -36.23 -0.16
N ILE A 736 -19.30 -35.53 -1.08
CA ILE A 736 -20.07 -34.30 -0.79
C ILE A 736 -21.52 -34.53 -1.22
N GLY A 737 -22.47 -34.42 -0.28
CA GLY A 737 -23.89 -34.52 -0.59
C GLY A 737 -24.32 -35.90 -1.10
N GLU A 738 -24.96 -35.94 -2.28
CA GLU A 738 -25.53 -37.15 -2.89
C GLU A 738 -24.51 -38.04 -3.59
N ASP A 739 -23.27 -37.61 -3.77
CA ASP A 739 -22.21 -38.33 -4.50
C ASP A 739 -21.70 -39.57 -3.75
N LYS A 740 -22.17 -39.78 -2.54
CA LYS A 740 -21.82 -40.87 -1.66
C LYS A 740 -21.95 -42.23 -2.32
N GLN A 741 -23.00 -42.47 -3.12
CA GLN A 741 -23.23 -43.74 -3.79
C GLN A 741 -22.15 -44.04 -4.85
N ASN A 742 -21.73 -43.04 -5.60
CA ASN A 742 -20.68 -43.19 -6.61
C ASN A 742 -19.33 -43.45 -5.96
N ILE A 743 -19.00 -42.72 -4.93
CA ILE A 743 -17.76 -42.90 -4.17
C ILE A 743 -17.71 -44.27 -3.49
N GLU A 744 -18.81 -44.72 -2.89
CA GLU A 744 -18.90 -46.06 -2.27
C GLU A 744 -18.76 -47.20 -3.29
N ARG A 745 -19.33 -47.06 -4.48
CA ARG A 745 -19.21 -48.00 -5.58
C ARG A 745 -17.76 -48.19 -6.05
N ILE A 746 -16.98 -47.12 -6.12
CA ILE A 746 -15.60 -47.14 -6.60
C ILE A 746 -14.63 -47.47 -5.47
N TYR A 747 -14.78 -46.83 -4.32
CA TYR A 747 -13.79 -46.85 -3.23
C TYR A 747 -14.24 -47.73 -2.03
N GLY A 748 -15.46 -48.28 -2.03
CA GLY A 748 -15.99 -49.15 -0.97
C GLY A 748 -16.10 -48.39 0.37
N ASP A 749 -15.95 -49.12 1.49
CA ASP A 749 -16.17 -48.57 2.86
C ASP A 749 -15.14 -47.49 3.31
N SER A 750 -14.20 -47.17 2.47
CA SER A 750 -13.13 -46.18 2.79
C SER A 750 -13.53 -44.77 2.34
N TYR A 751 -14.71 -44.30 2.74
CA TYR A 751 -15.12 -42.95 2.42
C TYR A 751 -15.33 -42.06 3.65
N LEU A 752 -15.18 -40.78 3.44
CA LEU A 752 -15.37 -39.70 4.40
C LEU A 752 -16.46 -38.77 3.87
N ASP A 753 -17.54 -38.61 4.60
CA ASP A 753 -18.58 -37.68 4.26
C ASP A 753 -18.20 -36.27 4.80
N ILE A 754 -17.93 -35.36 3.89
CA ILE A 754 -17.54 -33.95 4.19
C ILE A 754 -18.67 -32.94 3.95
N THR A 755 -19.91 -33.40 3.80
CA THR A 755 -21.07 -32.52 3.64
C THR A 755 -21.27 -31.61 4.84
N ASP A 756 -20.94 -32.07 6.04
CA ASP A 756 -20.91 -31.28 7.27
C ASP A 756 -19.46 -31.15 7.75
N LEU A 757 -18.86 -30.00 7.50
CA LEU A 757 -17.48 -29.70 7.88
C LEU A 757 -17.27 -29.68 9.40
N ASN A 758 -18.29 -29.40 10.20
CA ASN A 758 -18.19 -29.46 11.66
C ASN A 758 -17.99 -30.90 12.18
N GLN A 759 -18.44 -31.90 11.42
CA GLN A 759 -18.21 -33.30 11.76
C GLN A 759 -16.88 -33.84 11.22
N LEU A 760 -16.19 -33.11 10.36
CA LEU A 760 -14.90 -33.50 9.79
C LEU A 760 -13.88 -33.93 10.87
N PRO A 761 -13.71 -33.19 12.00
CA PRO A 761 -12.80 -33.58 13.06
C PRO A 761 -13.07 -34.96 13.65
N VAL A 762 -14.34 -35.30 13.86
CA VAL A 762 -14.77 -36.59 14.43
C VAL A 762 -14.56 -37.73 13.43
N LYS A 763 -15.02 -37.50 12.20
CA LYS A 763 -14.96 -38.51 11.12
C LYS A 763 -13.52 -38.82 10.72
N LEU A 764 -12.69 -37.79 10.48
CA LEU A 764 -11.29 -37.93 10.11
C LEU A 764 -10.47 -38.56 11.24
N THR A 765 -10.71 -38.16 12.49
CA THR A 765 -10.07 -38.82 13.65
C THR A 765 -10.42 -40.26 13.76
N ALA A 766 -11.66 -40.66 13.45
CA ALA A 766 -12.09 -42.06 13.44
C ALA A 766 -11.40 -42.88 12.33
N VAL A 767 -11.23 -42.26 11.14
CA VAL A 767 -10.49 -42.89 10.03
C VAL A 767 -9.02 -43.08 10.42
N ILE A 768 -8.33 -42.06 10.87
CA ILE A 768 -6.92 -42.11 11.29
C ILE A 768 -6.75 -43.16 12.41
N LYS A 769 -7.67 -43.22 13.35
CA LYS A 769 -7.64 -44.22 14.44
C LYS A 769 -7.67 -45.65 13.97
N ARG A 770 -8.36 -45.98 12.85
CA ARG A 770 -8.37 -47.35 12.27
C ARG A 770 -6.97 -47.79 11.80
N PHE A 771 -6.14 -46.82 11.43
CA PHE A 771 -4.82 -47.08 10.87
C PHE A 771 -3.67 -46.89 11.87
N LEU A 772 -3.93 -46.24 13.00
CA LEU A 772 -2.98 -46.13 14.11
C LEU A 772 -3.00 -47.36 15.05
N LYS A 773 -3.80 -48.39 14.75
CA LYS A 773 -3.78 -49.64 15.46
C LYS A 773 -2.69 -50.57 14.94
#